data_bcd8d250081946f1a05dc51bed653fb7
#
_entry.id   bcd8d250081946f1a05dc51bed653fb7
#
_cell.length_a   1.000
_cell.length_b   1.000
_cell.length_c   1.000
_cell.angle_alpha   90.00
_cell.angle_beta   90.00
_cell.angle_gamma   90.00
#
_symmetry.space_group_name_H-M   'P 1'
#
loop_
_entity.id
_entity.type
_entity.pdbx_description
1 polymer ?
#
loop_
_entity_poly.entity_id
_entity_poly.type
_entity_poly.pdbx_seq_one_letter_code
_entity_poly.pdbx_strand_id
1 'polypeptide(L)'
;MRNQKRRSKKIKLKIKKAGILILNFNFLIFNLLNILPASAATSEPILSIVHSEENANQWTGITNRLQAGGVKYCVISLASVKDAADWGDRAVLFLPNVELLSPAQAIALEEWMSKGGRIIASGPVGSLSAPGVRQLLRTLLGGYWGFSLDSPQKLQPSPKAKFLEWANQNGLFGQVRGGVVIPDNFTTQAAAVWGSKDNPAAVVANERSTFFGWRWGVDAASPAQLDTAWLQTTINRYVKKPTTTPTKVAGGSQTCSTTVVAKAPATPTRGQAGSRGAGEQGSRGAGEQGSRGAGGEKTSSTSPSTPSSRTPSSPSSPPSPKIATAPLPTPLPSVTPPKSDEAIDQLETAVRFDVIPNSQAPISQTEALTLQYELEKLIGRVESANLAARALSENDDNAQLAKTQQAQVASTRPGAAVVNVEQALDAAREVAKNLPQLIAQKNYAQARQQWLVAKANLWNQFPLNRRLAQPEIRAIWLDRGTIIRARNEQGLALIFDRMAQAGINTIFFETVNAGYTIYPSKIAPQQNPLVRGWDPLASGVKLAHERGIELHAWVWAFAAGNRKHNELLNIDPNYPGPVLAAYPDWAGYDNRGQMVPSGQSKPFLDPANPQVRQYLLSLYEEIVSRYDVDGLQLDYIRYPFQDPAANRIYGYGKAAREQFQQIAGVDPVRISPRERQLWQKWTEFRTLQIDNFVAQVSQQLRKKRPNLILSAAVFPLPEQERIQKLQQHWEVWARRGDIDLIVPMTYAQDTPRFERLAQPWITSSTQLGSSLLVPGIRLLSLQTVGAFDQIQLLRDLPVIGYALFAAENFTNDLNKVFSNTQGNVQPAQKEPIPHRKPFQTAAVRYTALQSEWKLALQNNKLRISSTTLSTFNSQAEVVENALNQLATNPNQTKLVTARASLLRLQSQFRVWMRLQALENPYQVKVWENRLATIEKLLRYGERVQLHP
;
A
#
# COMPACT_ATOMS: atom_id res chain seq x y z
N MET A 1 -30.01 -41.89 38.35
CA MET A 1 -29.38 -40.62 38.83
C MET A 1 -28.73 -40.71 40.22
N ARG A 2 -28.98 -41.70 41.07
CA ARG A 2 -28.31 -41.81 42.40
C ARG A 2 -26.92 -42.49 42.36
N ASN A 3 -26.59 -43.24 41.32
CA ASN A 3 -25.29 -43.95 41.27
C ASN A 3 -24.13 -43.13 40.67
N GLN A 4 -24.37 -42.06 39.94
CA GLN A 4 -23.33 -41.17 39.40
C GLN A 4 -22.74 -40.19 40.48
N LYS A 5 -23.55 -39.78 41.48
CA LYS A 5 -23.10 -38.87 42.54
C LYS A 5 -22.19 -39.57 43.58
N ARG A 6 -22.26 -40.91 43.71
CA ARG A 6 -21.34 -41.65 44.61
C ARG A 6 -19.95 -41.93 44.04
N ARG A 7 -19.81 -42.03 42.69
CA ARG A 7 -18.50 -42.17 42.01
C ARG A 7 -17.68 -40.88 42.00
N SER A 8 -18.31 -39.72 41.85
CA SER A 8 -17.61 -38.42 41.84
C SER A 8 -17.05 -38.01 43.21
N LYS A 9 -17.70 -38.40 44.31
CA LYS A 9 -17.19 -38.13 45.67
C LYS A 9 -15.97 -39.03 46.07
N LYS A 10 -15.89 -40.27 45.56
CA LYS A 10 -14.72 -41.16 45.80
C LYS A 10 -13.47 -40.73 45.02
N ILE A 11 -13.63 -40.11 43.83
CA ILE A 11 -12.50 -39.62 43.04
C ILE A 11 -11.95 -38.30 43.67
N LYS A 12 -12.80 -37.41 44.14
CA LYS A 12 -12.35 -36.16 44.83
C LYS A 12 -11.60 -36.42 46.14
N LEU A 13 -11.91 -37.53 46.87
CA LEU A 13 -11.24 -37.89 48.11
C LEU A 13 -9.86 -38.54 47.89
N LYS A 14 -9.66 -39.25 46.74
CA LYS A 14 -8.34 -39.83 46.38
C LYS A 14 -7.35 -38.78 45.88
N ILE A 15 -7.83 -37.72 45.19
CA ILE A 15 -6.98 -36.63 44.73
C ILE A 15 -6.51 -35.73 45.90
N LYS A 16 -7.32 -35.51 46.95
CA LYS A 16 -6.90 -34.76 48.12
C LYS A 16 -5.83 -35.51 48.99
N LYS A 17 -5.83 -36.85 49.02
CA LYS A 17 -4.78 -37.63 49.78
C LYS A 17 -3.47 -37.71 49.01
N ALA A 18 -3.45 -37.67 47.65
CA ALA A 18 -2.24 -37.63 46.87
C ALA A 18 -1.53 -36.25 46.91
N GLY A 19 -2.31 -35.14 47.01
CA GLY A 19 -1.76 -33.80 47.09
C GLY A 19 -1.02 -33.49 48.41
N ILE A 20 -1.42 -34.14 49.52
CA ILE A 20 -0.81 -33.92 50.84
C ILE A 20 0.49 -34.72 50.98
N LEU A 21 0.66 -35.83 50.27
CA LEU A 21 1.92 -36.61 50.29
C LEU A 21 3.03 -35.96 49.46
N ILE A 22 2.69 -35.24 48.43
CA ILE A 22 3.67 -34.53 47.54
C ILE A 22 4.18 -33.25 48.25
N LEU A 23 3.36 -32.59 49.04
CA LEU A 23 3.79 -31.36 49.77
C LEU A 23 4.79 -31.69 50.92
N ASN A 24 4.69 -32.86 51.55
CA ASN A 24 5.61 -33.22 52.63
C ASN A 24 6.97 -33.73 52.13
N PHE A 25 7.10 -34.18 50.88
CA PHE A 25 8.38 -34.66 50.32
C PHE A 25 9.26 -33.48 49.82
N ASN A 26 8.65 -32.37 49.44
CA ASN A 26 9.37 -31.15 49.03
C ASN A 26 9.88 -30.30 50.21
N PHE A 27 9.33 -30.45 51.41
CA PHE A 27 9.79 -29.73 52.61
C PHE A 27 11.03 -30.35 53.28
N LEU A 28 11.30 -31.67 53.01
CA LEU A 28 12.50 -32.34 53.56
C LEU A 28 13.75 -32.14 52.70
N ILE A 29 13.60 -31.84 51.40
CA ILE A 29 14.75 -31.58 50.49
C ILE A 29 15.26 -30.11 50.64
N PHE A 30 14.40 -29.20 51.17
CA PHE A 30 14.76 -27.77 51.32
C PHE A 30 15.65 -27.47 52.55
N ASN A 31 15.76 -28.40 53.48
CA ASN A 31 16.53 -28.22 54.73
C ASN A 31 17.89 -28.90 54.75
N LEU A 32 18.33 -29.56 53.65
CA LEU A 32 19.62 -30.25 53.59
C LEU A 32 20.67 -29.60 52.67
N LEU A 33 20.35 -28.39 52.10
CA LEU A 33 21.23 -27.69 51.16
C LEU A 33 21.78 -26.34 51.69
N ASN A 34 21.71 -26.11 52.99
CA ASN A 34 22.19 -24.84 53.58
C ASN A 34 23.38 -25.02 54.53
N ILE A 35 24.42 -25.75 54.12
CA ILE A 35 25.73 -25.61 54.74
C ILE A 35 26.81 -25.79 53.67
N LEU A 36 27.10 -24.69 52.94
CA LEU A 36 28.39 -24.50 52.27
C LEU A 36 28.88 -23.11 52.59
N PRO A 37 30.17 -22.87 52.79
CA PRO A 37 30.70 -21.58 53.27
C PRO A 37 30.55 -20.52 52.24
N ALA A 38 30.21 -19.31 52.66
CA ALA A 38 30.08 -18.11 51.82
C ALA A 38 31.44 -17.80 51.17
N SER A 39 31.61 -18.24 49.93
CA SER A 39 32.65 -17.70 49.05
C SER A 39 32.28 -16.23 48.72
N ALA A 40 33.23 -15.34 48.87
CA ALA A 40 33.03 -13.88 48.63
C ALA A 40 32.44 -13.67 47.26
N ALA A 41 31.17 -13.20 47.22
CA ALA A 41 30.47 -12.89 45.97
C ALA A 41 31.22 -11.76 45.28
N THR A 42 31.99 -12.07 44.27
CA THR A 42 32.41 -11.08 43.25
C THR A 42 31.10 -10.62 42.58
N SER A 43 30.70 -9.39 42.85
CA SER A 43 29.46 -8.82 42.33
C SER A 43 29.52 -8.79 40.80
N GLU A 44 28.74 -9.64 40.16
CA GLU A 44 28.68 -9.77 38.70
C GLU A 44 28.30 -8.46 38.00
N PRO A 45 28.75 -8.23 36.75
CA PRO A 45 28.35 -7.09 35.91
C PRO A 45 26.86 -7.06 35.72
N ILE A 46 26.27 -5.87 35.81
CA ILE A 46 24.82 -5.66 35.66
C ILE A 46 24.46 -5.41 34.19
N LEU A 47 25.42 -4.89 33.38
CA LEU A 47 25.20 -4.39 32.05
C LEU A 47 26.17 -5.04 31.05
N SER A 48 25.65 -5.49 29.90
CA SER A 48 26.46 -5.76 28.72
C SER A 48 26.52 -4.51 27.86
N ILE A 49 27.71 -4.13 27.38
CA ILE A 49 27.89 -2.99 26.48
C ILE A 49 28.53 -3.42 25.16
N VAL A 50 28.05 -2.88 24.04
CA VAL A 50 28.49 -3.27 22.70
C VAL A 50 29.57 -2.31 22.19
N HIS A 51 30.69 -2.90 21.81
CA HIS A 51 31.76 -2.23 21.07
C HIS A 51 31.64 -2.56 19.58
N SER A 52 31.60 -1.53 18.73
CA SER A 52 31.52 -1.63 17.28
C SER A 52 32.56 -0.71 16.60
N GLU A 53 32.72 -0.86 15.30
CA GLU A 53 33.63 0.01 14.53
C GLU A 53 33.21 1.48 14.60
N GLU A 54 31.91 1.77 14.55
CA GLU A 54 31.36 3.14 14.54
C GLU A 54 31.55 3.85 15.88
N ASN A 55 31.57 3.13 17.00
CA ASN A 55 31.79 3.74 18.31
C ASN A 55 33.21 3.64 18.85
N ALA A 56 34.15 3.04 18.10
CA ALA A 56 35.53 2.82 18.53
C ALA A 56 36.25 4.12 18.88
N ASN A 57 36.09 5.18 18.09
CA ASN A 57 36.70 6.48 18.35
C ASN A 57 36.06 7.24 19.53
N GLN A 58 34.93 6.79 20.04
CA GLN A 58 34.18 7.36 21.17
C GLN A 58 34.35 6.49 22.43
N TRP A 59 35.02 5.34 22.30
CA TRP A 59 35.07 4.31 23.34
C TRP A 59 35.62 4.78 24.67
N THR A 60 36.67 5.59 24.65
CA THR A 60 37.27 6.20 25.86
C THR A 60 36.26 7.07 26.60
N GLY A 61 35.51 7.90 25.89
CA GLY A 61 34.51 8.73 26.50
C GLY A 61 33.34 7.91 27.09
N ILE A 62 32.93 6.83 26.41
CA ILE A 62 31.91 5.89 26.85
C ILE A 62 32.36 5.17 28.14
N THR A 63 33.55 4.58 28.15
CA THR A 63 34.06 3.84 29.32
C THR A 63 34.32 4.73 30.52
N ASN A 64 34.88 5.94 30.33
CA ASN A 64 35.07 6.91 31.40
C ASN A 64 33.78 7.30 32.11
N ARG A 65 32.68 7.49 31.37
CA ARG A 65 31.36 7.80 31.97
C ARG A 65 30.77 6.60 32.73
N LEU A 66 30.93 5.39 32.24
CA LEU A 66 30.53 4.17 32.96
C LEU A 66 31.27 4.03 34.28
N GLN A 67 32.60 4.25 34.26
CA GLN A 67 33.44 4.21 35.46
C GLN A 67 33.09 5.33 36.46
N ALA A 68 32.91 6.54 35.99
CA ALA A 68 32.49 7.68 36.79
C ALA A 68 31.12 7.46 37.44
N GLY A 69 30.22 6.77 36.73
CA GLY A 69 28.91 6.37 37.22
C GLY A 69 28.90 5.14 38.12
N GLY A 70 30.03 4.49 38.38
CA GLY A 70 30.10 3.28 39.19
C GLY A 70 29.33 2.07 38.57
N VAL A 71 29.09 2.09 37.26
CA VAL A 71 28.34 1.02 36.57
C VAL A 71 29.29 -0.15 36.30
N LYS A 72 28.94 -1.33 36.80
CA LYS A 72 29.68 -2.58 36.50
C LYS A 72 29.15 -3.15 35.18
N TYR A 73 30.06 -3.32 34.23
CA TYR A 73 29.73 -3.79 32.89
C TYR A 73 30.72 -4.81 32.36
N CYS A 74 30.28 -5.61 31.38
CA CYS A 74 31.19 -6.40 30.52
C CYS A 74 30.97 -5.95 29.06
N VAL A 75 31.97 -6.26 28.21
CA VAL A 75 32.01 -5.80 26.81
C VAL A 75 31.71 -6.95 25.86
N ILE A 76 30.89 -6.67 24.87
CA ILE A 76 30.59 -7.54 23.72
C ILE A 76 31.15 -6.88 22.47
N SER A 77 32.05 -7.58 21.74
CA SER A 77 32.46 -7.14 20.40
C SER A 77 31.33 -7.44 19.40
N LEU A 78 30.81 -6.43 18.73
CA LEU A 78 29.74 -6.63 17.73
C LEU A 78 30.19 -7.59 16.61
N ALA A 79 31.44 -7.56 16.21
CA ALA A 79 32.01 -8.43 15.19
C ALA A 79 31.96 -9.92 15.56
N SER A 80 31.90 -10.25 16.86
CA SER A 80 31.83 -11.65 17.34
C SER A 80 30.41 -12.20 17.41
N VAL A 81 29.40 -11.36 17.31
CA VAL A 81 28.00 -11.76 17.47
C VAL A 81 27.49 -12.49 16.23
N LYS A 82 27.08 -13.74 16.38
CA LYS A 82 26.51 -14.61 15.36
C LYS A 82 25.11 -15.12 15.72
N ASP A 83 24.86 -15.40 16.99
CA ASP A 83 23.60 -15.92 17.50
C ASP A 83 23.14 -15.21 18.79
N ALA A 84 22.00 -15.61 19.33
CA ALA A 84 21.40 -14.97 20.50
C ALA A 84 22.21 -15.14 21.78
N ALA A 85 23.02 -16.19 21.92
CA ALA A 85 23.86 -16.43 23.09
C ALA A 85 25.05 -15.44 23.15
N ASP A 86 25.50 -14.96 22.00
CA ASP A 86 26.62 -14.04 21.91
C ASP A 86 26.28 -12.63 22.45
N TRP A 87 25.00 -12.30 22.62
CA TRP A 87 24.55 -11.06 23.28
C TRP A 87 24.72 -11.13 24.82
N GLY A 88 25.22 -12.24 25.31
CA GLY A 88 25.55 -12.44 26.73
C GLY A 88 24.34 -12.79 27.59
N ASP A 89 24.62 -13.05 28.85
CA ASP A 89 23.69 -13.54 29.88
C ASP A 89 23.07 -12.43 30.75
N ARG A 90 23.45 -11.16 30.54
CA ARG A 90 22.95 -10.02 31.32
C ARG A 90 21.54 -9.61 30.86
N ALA A 91 20.73 -9.20 31.83
CA ALA A 91 19.37 -8.78 31.56
C ALA A 91 19.25 -7.46 30.78
N VAL A 92 20.30 -6.63 30.80
CA VAL A 92 20.32 -5.30 30.13
C VAL A 92 21.53 -5.20 29.20
N LEU A 93 21.25 -4.85 27.97
CA LEU A 93 22.22 -4.59 26.90
C LEU A 93 22.21 -3.11 26.54
N PHE A 94 23.37 -2.49 26.45
CA PHE A 94 23.54 -1.13 26.01
C PHE A 94 24.23 -1.06 24.62
N LEU A 95 23.58 -0.39 23.69
CA LEU A 95 24.04 -0.13 22.32
C LEU A 95 24.41 1.36 22.17
N PRO A 96 25.57 1.81 22.64
CA PRO A 96 25.96 3.21 22.49
C PRO A 96 26.45 3.46 21.07
N ASN A 97 25.71 4.30 20.32
CA ASN A 97 26.08 4.80 19.00
C ASN A 97 26.42 3.71 17.95
N VAL A 98 25.80 2.54 18.02
CA VAL A 98 26.00 1.42 17.09
C VAL A 98 25.19 1.65 15.82
N GLU A 99 25.80 2.15 14.76
CA GLU A 99 25.06 2.59 13.56
C GLU A 99 24.80 1.48 12.54
N LEU A 100 25.57 0.39 12.57
CA LEU A 100 25.46 -0.72 11.63
C LEU A 100 25.28 -2.04 12.37
N LEU A 101 24.21 -2.77 12.07
CA LEU A 101 24.02 -4.18 12.42
C LEU A 101 23.77 -4.98 11.15
N SER A 102 24.38 -6.16 11.08
CA SER A 102 24.08 -7.12 10.03
C SER A 102 22.71 -7.79 10.24
N PRO A 103 22.11 -8.41 9.22
CA PRO A 103 20.87 -9.17 9.37
C PRO A 103 20.93 -10.27 10.42
N ALA A 104 22.05 -11.01 10.49
CA ALA A 104 22.25 -12.07 11.47
C ALA A 104 22.28 -11.53 12.90
N GLN A 105 23.00 -10.43 13.13
CA GLN A 105 23.07 -9.75 14.43
C GLN A 105 21.71 -9.21 14.88
N ALA A 106 20.93 -8.66 13.97
CA ALA A 106 19.60 -8.14 14.28
C ALA A 106 18.59 -9.25 14.65
N ILE A 107 18.66 -10.41 13.96
CA ILE A 107 17.86 -11.60 14.30
C ILE A 107 18.26 -12.15 15.66
N ALA A 108 19.55 -12.29 15.91
CA ALA A 108 20.11 -12.73 17.17
C ALA A 108 19.65 -11.80 18.33
N LEU A 109 19.60 -10.48 18.09
CA LEU A 109 19.13 -9.49 19.04
C LEU A 109 17.64 -9.65 19.35
N GLU A 110 16.82 -9.88 18.32
CA GLU A 110 15.39 -10.13 18.50
C GLU A 110 15.15 -11.40 19.31
N GLU A 111 15.87 -12.47 19.02
CA GLU A 111 15.78 -13.72 19.76
C GLU A 111 16.20 -13.55 21.24
N TRP A 112 17.31 -12.83 21.46
CA TRP A 112 17.77 -12.51 22.81
C TRP A 112 16.74 -11.67 23.59
N MET A 113 16.13 -10.66 22.96
CA MET A 113 15.05 -9.89 23.57
C MET A 113 13.80 -10.73 23.85
N SER A 114 13.49 -11.70 22.99
CA SER A 114 12.33 -12.60 23.19
C SER A 114 12.47 -13.45 24.45
N LYS A 115 13.71 -13.75 24.82
CA LYS A 115 14.08 -14.48 26.06
C LYS A 115 14.07 -13.58 27.33
N GLY A 116 13.66 -12.31 27.20
CA GLY A 116 13.49 -11.41 28.36
C GLY A 116 14.52 -10.28 28.44
N GLY A 117 15.45 -10.18 27.48
CA GLY A 117 16.44 -9.13 27.40
C GLY A 117 15.85 -7.73 27.30
N ARG A 118 16.54 -6.73 27.84
CA ARG A 118 16.19 -5.30 27.83
C ARG A 118 17.27 -4.50 27.14
N ILE A 119 16.90 -3.54 26.31
CA ILE A 119 17.86 -2.74 25.54
C ILE A 119 17.83 -1.27 25.98
N ILE A 120 19.03 -0.71 26.10
CA ILE A 120 19.25 0.74 26.10
C ILE A 120 19.98 1.07 24.78
N ALA A 121 19.47 2.01 24.02
CA ALA A 121 20.08 2.46 22.77
C ALA A 121 20.37 3.96 22.84
N SER A 122 21.44 4.42 22.17
CA SER A 122 21.74 5.84 22.08
C SER A 122 22.35 6.20 20.73
N GLY A 123 22.11 7.43 20.27
CA GLY A 123 22.60 7.92 18.99
C GLY A 123 21.86 7.24 17.79
N PRO A 124 22.40 7.32 16.58
CA PRO A 124 21.73 6.86 15.36
C PRO A 124 21.84 5.32 15.18
N VAL A 125 21.39 4.56 16.18
CA VAL A 125 21.47 3.09 16.18
C VAL A 125 20.76 2.51 14.95
N GLY A 126 21.51 1.66 14.24
CA GLY A 126 21.02 0.95 13.06
C GLY A 126 20.77 1.83 11.83
N SER A 127 21.14 3.12 11.84
CA SER A 127 20.86 4.06 10.73
C SER A 127 21.53 3.66 9.41
N LEU A 128 22.68 3.00 9.46
CA LEU A 128 23.45 2.53 8.30
C LEU A 128 23.14 1.08 7.92
N SER A 129 22.27 0.41 8.67
CA SER A 129 21.89 -0.98 8.40
C SER A 129 20.97 -1.09 7.18
N ALA A 130 20.86 -2.31 6.64
CA ALA A 130 19.94 -2.63 5.55
C ALA A 130 18.47 -2.28 5.90
N PRO A 131 17.60 -1.95 4.93
CA PRO A 131 16.23 -1.48 5.18
C PRO A 131 15.40 -2.40 6.08
N GLY A 132 15.49 -3.72 5.90
CA GLY A 132 14.79 -4.68 6.75
C GLY A 132 15.33 -4.73 8.18
N VAL A 133 16.64 -4.55 8.37
CA VAL A 133 17.27 -4.43 9.69
C VAL A 133 16.79 -3.17 10.39
N ARG A 134 16.75 -2.03 9.68
CA ARG A 134 16.22 -0.77 10.24
C ARG A 134 14.77 -0.93 10.69
N GLN A 135 13.95 -1.61 9.91
CA GLN A 135 12.55 -1.86 10.27
C GLN A 135 12.43 -2.78 11.49
N LEU A 136 13.23 -3.85 11.55
CA LEU A 136 13.25 -4.73 12.72
C LEU A 136 13.69 -3.97 13.98
N LEU A 137 14.76 -3.17 13.90
CA LEU A 137 15.25 -2.37 15.02
C LEU A 137 14.23 -1.34 15.49
N ARG A 138 13.47 -0.69 14.59
CA ARG A 138 12.37 0.20 14.97
C ARG A 138 11.37 -0.50 15.89
N THR A 139 10.96 -1.70 15.51
CA THR A 139 10.03 -2.51 16.32
C THR A 139 10.63 -2.93 17.65
N LEU A 140 11.88 -3.38 17.68
CA LEU A 140 12.56 -3.83 18.90
C LEU A 140 12.82 -2.68 19.87
N LEU A 141 13.29 -1.55 19.36
CA LEU A 141 13.61 -0.36 20.14
C LEU A 141 12.38 0.52 20.42
N GLY A 142 11.26 0.26 19.77
CA GLY A 142 10.04 1.06 19.86
C GLY A 142 10.16 2.45 19.25
N GLY A 143 11.23 2.73 18.51
CA GLY A 143 11.47 3.99 17.84
C GLY A 143 12.79 3.98 17.10
N TYR A 144 13.06 5.04 16.37
CA TYR A 144 14.27 5.17 15.56
C TYR A 144 14.77 6.61 15.52
N TRP A 145 16.07 6.77 15.23
CA TRP A 145 16.67 8.07 15.00
C TRP A 145 16.13 8.66 13.70
N GLY A 146 15.33 9.70 13.83
CA GLY A 146 14.76 10.41 12.69
C GLY A 146 15.78 11.33 12.03
N PHE A 147 16.34 12.24 12.82
CA PHE A 147 17.24 13.29 12.33
C PHE A 147 18.02 14.00 13.44
N SER A 148 19.15 14.56 13.07
CA SER A 148 19.98 15.39 13.95
C SER A 148 19.43 16.81 14.07
N LEU A 149 19.57 17.41 15.25
CA LEU A 149 19.25 18.82 15.47
C LEU A 149 20.46 19.68 15.16
N ASP A 150 20.25 20.83 14.54
CA ASP A 150 21.32 21.72 14.06
C ASP A 150 22.11 22.38 15.20
N SER A 151 21.46 22.57 16.36
CA SER A 151 22.05 23.22 17.53
C SER A 151 21.70 22.46 18.81
N PRO A 152 22.49 22.62 19.89
CA PRO A 152 22.13 22.09 21.19
C PRO A 152 20.75 22.58 21.63
N GLN A 153 19.92 21.68 22.13
CA GLN A 153 18.59 21.97 22.63
C GLN A 153 18.47 21.60 24.11
N LYS A 154 17.57 22.28 24.79
CA LYS A 154 17.28 21.97 26.19
C LYS A 154 16.44 20.70 26.27
N LEU A 155 16.96 19.66 26.94
CA LEU A 155 16.20 18.47 27.25
C LEU A 155 15.18 18.79 28.36
N GLN A 156 13.92 18.40 28.18
CA GLN A 156 12.81 18.72 29.09
C GLN A 156 11.95 17.49 29.39
N PRO A 157 11.24 17.45 30.53
CA PRO A 157 10.26 16.41 30.78
C PRO A 157 9.18 16.40 29.71
N SER A 158 8.70 15.21 29.35
CA SER A 158 7.58 15.11 28.42
C SER A 158 6.29 15.59 29.07
N PRO A 159 5.57 16.56 28.51
CA PRO A 159 4.32 17.07 29.08
C PRO A 159 3.19 16.01 29.06
N LYS A 160 3.32 14.97 28.23
CA LYS A 160 2.37 13.85 28.13
C LYS A 160 2.70 12.69 29.08
N ALA A 161 3.86 12.69 29.73
CA ALA A 161 4.37 11.56 30.52
C ALA A 161 4.04 11.65 32.01
N LYS A 162 2.80 12.00 32.39
CA LYS A 162 2.36 12.06 33.82
C LYS A 162 2.57 10.75 34.59
N PHE A 163 2.82 9.61 33.90
CA PHE A 163 2.98 8.27 34.49
C PHE A 163 4.42 7.73 34.39
N LEU A 164 5.39 8.52 33.92
CA LEU A 164 6.79 8.10 33.79
C LEU A 164 7.64 8.76 34.89
N GLU A 165 7.30 8.50 36.16
CA GLU A 165 8.00 9.03 37.35
C GLU A 165 9.50 8.76 37.30
N TRP A 166 9.93 7.61 36.75
CA TRP A 166 11.33 7.25 36.61
C TRP A 166 12.13 8.23 35.74
N ALA A 167 11.52 8.88 34.75
CA ALA A 167 12.15 9.83 33.86
C ALA A 167 12.02 11.30 34.28
N ASN A 168 11.39 11.56 35.41
CA ASN A 168 11.17 12.93 35.93
C ASN A 168 11.99 13.21 37.21
N GLN A 169 13.27 12.84 37.18
CA GLN A 169 14.19 13.02 38.30
C GLN A 169 15.12 14.20 38.08
N ASN A 170 15.60 14.79 39.16
CA ASN A 170 16.60 15.84 39.12
C ASN A 170 17.90 15.35 38.45
N GLY A 171 18.54 16.20 37.65
CA GLY A 171 19.77 15.85 36.94
C GLY A 171 19.57 15.23 35.54
N LEU A 172 18.34 14.94 35.12
CA LEU A 172 18.05 14.39 33.80
C LEU A 172 17.85 15.45 32.70
N PHE A 173 17.93 16.74 33.01
CA PHE A 173 17.64 17.82 32.10
C PHE A 173 18.81 18.77 31.94
N GLY A 174 19.07 19.26 30.74
CA GLY A 174 20.18 20.13 30.41
C GLY A 174 20.28 20.40 28.91
N GLN A 175 21.34 21.10 28.50
CA GLN A 175 21.63 21.34 27.09
C GLN A 175 22.31 20.11 26.48
N VAL A 176 21.77 19.63 25.35
CA VAL A 176 22.25 18.44 24.65
C VAL A 176 22.22 18.67 23.14
N ARG A 177 23.23 18.27 22.44
CA ARG A 177 23.24 18.17 20.97
C ARG A 177 22.85 16.76 20.57
N GLY A 178 21.69 16.60 19.96
CA GLY A 178 21.18 15.28 19.62
C GLY A 178 20.34 15.28 18.36
N GLY A 179 19.43 14.34 18.29
CA GLY A 179 18.45 14.20 17.23
C GLY A 179 17.09 13.79 17.78
N VAL A 180 16.08 13.87 16.94
CA VAL A 180 14.72 13.45 17.26
C VAL A 180 14.60 11.94 17.15
N VAL A 181 14.05 11.30 18.17
CA VAL A 181 13.68 9.89 18.14
C VAL A 181 12.19 9.79 17.81
N ILE A 182 11.86 9.13 16.71
CA ILE A 182 10.48 8.96 16.27
C ILE A 182 9.93 7.65 16.86
N PRO A 183 8.84 7.69 17.67
CA PRO A 183 8.19 6.49 18.20
C PRO A 183 7.59 5.65 17.06
N ASP A 184 7.75 4.31 17.13
CA ASP A 184 7.29 3.38 16.09
C ASP A 184 5.87 2.85 16.34
N ASN A 185 5.36 2.89 17.56
CA ASN A 185 4.08 2.30 17.94
C ASN A 185 3.43 2.97 19.16
N PHE A 186 2.14 2.65 19.40
CA PHE A 186 1.34 3.22 20.49
C PHE A 186 1.80 2.85 21.91
N THR A 187 2.60 1.78 22.06
CA THR A 187 3.13 1.37 23.36
C THR A 187 4.38 2.13 23.75
N THR A 188 5.00 2.85 22.81
CA THR A 188 6.20 3.64 23.03
C THR A 188 5.81 5.07 23.41
N GLN A 189 6.35 5.54 24.54
CA GLN A 189 6.07 6.86 25.07
C GLN A 189 7.34 7.74 25.05
N ALA A 190 7.16 9.03 24.79
CA ALA A 190 8.24 10.00 24.96
C ALA A 190 8.48 10.25 26.45
N ALA A 191 9.64 9.83 26.93
CA ALA A 191 10.08 10.04 28.32
C ALA A 191 10.66 11.45 28.53
N ALA A 192 11.35 11.99 27.51
CA ALA A 192 11.80 13.37 27.46
C ALA A 192 11.62 13.96 26.06
N VAL A 193 11.54 15.28 25.96
CA VAL A 193 11.36 16.04 24.72
C VAL A 193 12.41 17.13 24.58
N TRP A 194 12.66 17.55 23.34
CA TRP A 194 13.48 18.74 23.05
C TRP A 194 12.67 20.02 23.29
N GLY A 195 13.26 21.00 23.93
CA GLY A 195 12.63 22.30 24.23
C GLY A 195 12.52 23.21 23.00
N SER A 196 11.93 22.72 21.94
CA SER A 196 11.62 23.45 20.71
C SER A 196 10.11 23.62 20.56
N LYS A 197 9.68 24.39 19.54
CA LYS A 197 8.26 24.78 19.32
C LYS A 197 7.29 23.60 19.36
N ASP A 198 7.70 22.41 18.88
CA ASP A 198 6.82 21.24 18.74
C ASP A 198 7.13 20.14 19.77
N ASN A 199 8.06 20.36 20.69
CA ASN A 199 8.50 19.40 21.72
C ASN A 199 8.71 17.97 21.18
N PRO A 200 9.53 17.78 20.11
CA PRO A 200 9.74 16.43 19.54
C PRO A 200 10.46 15.54 20.54
N ALA A 201 10.26 14.22 20.43
CA ALA A 201 10.79 13.28 21.41
C ALA A 201 12.33 13.24 21.38
N ALA A 202 12.92 13.35 22.57
CA ALA A 202 14.36 13.23 22.82
C ALA A 202 14.71 11.85 23.39
N VAL A 203 13.85 11.30 24.23
CA VAL A 203 13.97 9.94 24.79
C VAL A 203 12.62 9.25 24.61
N VAL A 204 12.66 8.07 24.02
CA VAL A 204 11.47 7.20 23.93
C VAL A 204 11.70 5.93 24.73
N ALA A 205 10.62 5.40 25.28
CA ALA A 205 10.68 4.18 26.08
C ALA A 205 9.41 3.33 25.93
N ASN A 206 9.58 2.02 25.86
CA ASN A 206 8.53 1.02 26.00
C ASN A 206 8.89 0.03 27.12
N GLU A 207 8.17 -1.05 27.28
CA GLU A 207 8.42 -2.03 28.35
C GLU A 207 9.82 -2.67 28.28
N ARG A 208 10.39 -2.83 27.07
CA ARG A 208 11.63 -3.59 26.84
C ARG A 208 12.81 -2.76 26.38
N SER A 209 12.58 -1.51 26.00
CA SER A 209 13.65 -0.65 25.47
C SER A 209 13.56 0.78 25.97
N THR A 210 14.71 1.47 25.99
CA THR A 210 14.82 2.91 26.14
C THR A 210 15.82 3.44 25.11
N PHE A 211 15.45 4.49 24.38
CA PHE A 211 16.25 5.04 23.30
C PHE A 211 16.54 6.52 23.54
N PHE A 212 17.83 6.88 23.66
CA PHE A 212 18.33 8.25 23.86
C PHE A 212 18.62 8.91 22.51
N GLY A 213 18.08 10.07 22.28
CA GLY A 213 18.24 10.86 21.06
C GLY A 213 19.55 11.65 20.98
N TRP A 214 20.65 11.19 21.55
CA TRP A 214 21.98 11.79 21.42
C TRP A 214 23.07 10.75 21.46
N ARG A 215 24.29 11.14 21.00
CA ARG A 215 25.46 10.27 21.08
C ARG A 215 25.97 10.24 22.50
N TRP A 216 25.63 9.21 23.23
CA TRP A 216 26.06 9.01 24.62
C TRP A 216 27.57 8.76 24.69
N GLY A 217 28.25 9.33 25.62
CA GLY A 217 29.71 9.18 25.74
C GLY A 217 30.53 10.20 24.94
N VAL A 218 29.89 11.19 24.31
CA VAL A 218 30.55 12.20 23.47
C VAL A 218 30.39 13.59 24.10
N ASP A 219 31.53 14.22 24.50
CA ASP A 219 31.51 15.53 25.20
C ASP A 219 30.85 16.65 24.37
N ALA A 220 31.04 16.63 23.08
CA ALA A 220 30.41 17.60 22.17
C ALA A 220 28.87 17.39 22.05
N ALA A 221 28.35 16.26 22.50
CA ALA A 221 26.92 15.96 22.46
C ALA A 221 26.22 16.21 23.81
N SER A 222 26.80 15.72 24.92
CA SER A 222 26.14 15.76 26.22
C SER A 222 27.12 15.86 27.39
N PRO A 223 26.76 16.55 28.50
CA PRO A 223 27.54 16.53 29.73
C PRO A 223 27.64 15.13 30.33
N ALA A 224 28.81 14.77 30.88
CA ALA A 224 29.05 13.45 31.45
C ALA A 224 28.08 13.09 32.60
N GLN A 225 27.73 14.07 33.42
CA GLN A 225 26.78 13.88 34.55
C GLN A 225 25.37 13.53 34.04
N LEU A 226 24.93 14.17 32.94
CA LEU A 226 23.63 13.93 32.36
C LEU A 226 23.55 12.53 31.71
N ASP A 227 24.58 12.12 30.98
CA ASP A 227 24.70 10.79 30.42
C ASP A 227 24.63 9.71 31.51
N THR A 228 25.40 9.88 32.56
CA THR A 228 25.46 8.95 33.69
C THR A 228 24.11 8.85 34.38
N ALA A 229 23.44 10.00 34.64
CA ALA A 229 22.14 10.04 35.31
C ALA A 229 21.05 9.33 34.49
N TRP A 230 21.01 9.55 33.15
CA TRP A 230 20.07 8.84 32.28
C TRP A 230 20.32 7.34 32.23
N LEU A 231 21.57 6.90 32.14
CA LEU A 231 21.91 5.48 32.11
C LEU A 231 21.53 4.79 33.43
N GLN A 232 21.90 5.38 34.58
CA GLN A 232 21.59 4.84 35.91
C GLN A 232 20.06 4.73 36.12
N THR A 233 19.35 5.79 35.82
CA THR A 233 17.88 5.84 35.93
C THR A 233 17.24 4.77 35.06
N THR A 234 17.76 4.53 33.86
CA THR A 234 17.25 3.50 32.96
C THR A 234 17.59 2.09 33.41
N ILE A 235 18.79 1.87 33.92
CA ILE A 235 19.18 0.58 34.53
C ILE A 235 18.26 0.25 35.72
N ASN A 236 18.04 1.22 36.63
CA ASN A 236 17.16 1.06 37.80
C ASN A 236 15.70 0.73 37.42
N ARG A 237 15.26 1.20 36.24
CA ARG A 237 13.94 0.83 35.71
C ARG A 237 13.83 -0.66 35.39
N TYR A 238 14.91 -1.28 34.92
CA TYR A 238 14.92 -2.70 34.49
C TYR A 238 15.35 -3.66 35.57
N VAL A 239 16.19 -3.23 36.51
CA VAL A 239 16.74 -4.08 37.57
C VAL A 239 16.21 -3.59 38.91
N LYS A 240 15.27 -4.32 39.52
CA LYS A 240 14.73 -4.02 40.85
C LYS A 240 15.81 -4.25 41.91
N LYS A 241 16.38 -3.19 42.45
CA LYS A 241 17.43 -3.01 43.44
C LYS A 241 18.85 -3.36 43.02
N PRO A 242 19.74 -2.38 43.04
CA PRO A 242 21.03 -2.53 43.69
C PRO A 242 21.05 -1.66 44.94
N THR A 243 21.03 -2.27 46.08
CA THR A 243 21.53 -1.68 47.35
C THR A 243 23.06 -1.76 47.27
N THR A 244 23.70 -0.64 46.97
CA THR A 244 25.13 -0.47 47.37
C THR A 244 25.52 0.99 47.34
N THR A 245 26.01 1.45 48.44
CA THR A 245 26.88 2.59 48.68
C THR A 245 28.03 2.63 47.65
N PRO A 246 28.47 3.80 47.18
CA PRO A 246 29.56 3.90 46.19
C PRO A 246 30.91 3.56 46.83
N THR A 247 31.36 2.33 46.69
CA THR A 247 32.76 1.98 46.91
C THR A 247 33.50 2.13 45.57
N LYS A 248 34.58 2.92 45.55
CA LYS A 248 35.48 2.99 44.41
C LYS A 248 36.04 1.60 44.08
N VAL A 249 35.59 1.02 42.99
CA VAL A 249 36.09 -0.25 42.47
C VAL A 249 36.83 0.04 41.17
N ALA A 250 38.07 -0.41 41.10
CA ALA A 250 38.89 -0.35 39.91
C ALA A 250 38.21 -1.11 38.77
N GLY A 251 38.02 -0.41 37.61
CA GLY A 251 37.39 -0.98 36.44
C GLY A 251 38.31 -1.96 35.72
N GLY A 252 37.84 -3.19 35.58
CA GLY A 252 38.37 -4.16 34.63
C GLY A 252 37.30 -4.45 33.59
N SER A 253 37.54 -4.18 32.32
CA SER A 253 36.70 -4.60 31.21
C SER A 253 36.88 -6.11 31.01
N GLN A 254 35.97 -6.90 31.59
CA GLN A 254 35.89 -8.33 31.30
C GLN A 254 35.00 -8.53 30.08
N THR A 255 35.40 -9.46 29.19
CA THR A 255 34.51 -9.94 28.12
C THR A 255 33.33 -10.65 28.75
N CYS A 256 32.13 -10.42 28.22
CA CYS A 256 30.92 -11.09 28.73
C CYS A 256 30.98 -12.61 28.57
N SER A 257 30.51 -13.35 29.57
CA SER A 257 30.40 -14.80 29.54
C SER A 257 29.26 -15.25 28.63
N THR A 258 29.45 -16.29 27.82
CA THR A 258 28.50 -16.78 26.81
C THR A 258 27.61 -17.92 27.31
N THR A 259 27.61 -18.27 28.60
CA THR A 259 26.79 -19.37 29.14
C THR A 259 25.41 -18.88 29.62
N VAL A 260 24.35 -19.34 28.95
CA VAL A 260 22.97 -18.99 29.24
C VAL A 260 22.40 -19.90 30.32
N VAL A 261 22.08 -19.35 31.50
CA VAL A 261 21.18 -20.00 32.48
C VAL A 261 19.82 -19.29 32.40
N ALA A 262 18.85 -19.93 31.77
CA ALA A 262 17.50 -19.42 31.67
C ALA A 262 16.75 -19.46 32.99
N LYS A 263 16.41 -18.35 33.57
CA LYS A 263 15.44 -18.21 34.66
C LYS A 263 14.19 -17.54 34.14
N ALA A 264 13.10 -18.29 34.03
CA ALA A 264 11.80 -17.79 33.58
C ALA A 264 11.16 -16.87 34.64
N PRO A 265 10.63 -15.71 34.27
CA PRO A 265 9.77 -14.92 35.14
C PRO A 265 8.29 -15.27 34.92
N ALA A 266 7.52 -15.22 36.05
CA ALA A 266 6.11 -15.51 36.11
C ALA A 266 5.22 -14.61 35.25
N THR A 267 4.19 -15.20 34.69
CA THR A 267 3.13 -14.60 33.87
C THR A 267 2.21 -13.71 34.69
N PRO A 268 1.91 -12.51 34.30
CA PRO A 268 0.78 -11.75 34.85
C PRO A 268 -0.51 -12.00 34.08
N THR A 269 -1.56 -12.15 34.81
CA THR A 269 -2.95 -12.38 34.44
C THR A 269 -3.54 -11.27 33.58
N ARG A 270 -4.28 -11.66 32.58
CA ARG A 270 -5.02 -10.85 31.60
C ARG A 270 -6.18 -10.10 32.26
N GLY A 271 -6.11 -8.79 32.34
CA GLY A 271 -7.22 -7.91 32.68
C GLY A 271 -7.88 -7.38 31.41
N GLN A 272 -9.19 -7.54 31.33
CA GLN A 272 -10.04 -6.97 30.28
C GLN A 272 -10.04 -5.44 30.34
N ALA A 273 -9.82 -4.78 29.23
CA ALA A 273 -10.08 -3.34 29.08
C ALA A 273 -11.05 -3.11 27.93
N GLY A 274 -12.14 -2.46 28.29
CA GLY A 274 -13.24 -2.10 27.40
C GLY A 274 -12.87 -0.97 26.43
N SER A 275 -13.51 -1.04 25.32
CA SER A 275 -13.49 -0.05 24.25
C SER A 275 -14.10 1.28 24.66
N ARG A 276 -13.40 2.39 24.45
CA ARG A 276 -14.01 3.72 24.31
C ARG A 276 -13.35 4.49 23.18
N GLY A 277 -14.27 5.07 22.38
CA GLY A 277 -14.07 5.67 21.09
C GLY A 277 -13.08 6.83 21.01
N ALA A 278 -12.47 6.93 19.83
CA ALA A 278 -11.72 8.06 19.37
C ALA A 278 -12.62 9.01 18.56
N GLY A 279 -12.55 10.28 18.91
CA GLY A 279 -13.30 11.34 18.27
C GLY A 279 -12.75 11.74 16.90
N GLU A 280 -13.65 12.30 16.13
CA GLU A 280 -13.46 12.80 14.78
C GLU A 280 -12.53 14.00 14.69
N GLN A 281 -11.69 14.04 13.67
CA GLN A 281 -11.27 15.31 13.04
C GLN A 281 -11.39 15.20 11.53
N GLY A 282 -12.13 16.16 10.98
CA GLY A 282 -12.53 16.20 9.59
C GLY A 282 -11.38 16.53 8.63
N SER A 283 -11.25 15.72 7.60
CA SER A 283 -10.42 16.03 6.43
C SER A 283 -11.19 16.95 5.47
N ARG A 284 -10.59 18.09 5.14
CA ARG A 284 -11.11 19.00 4.12
C ARG A 284 -11.02 18.36 2.73
N GLY A 285 -12.16 18.38 2.07
CA GLY A 285 -12.52 17.94 0.76
C GLY A 285 -11.43 17.65 -0.28
N ALA A 286 -11.36 16.38 -0.65
CA ALA A 286 -10.99 16.03 -2.01
C ALA A 286 -12.20 16.35 -2.91
N GLY A 287 -12.04 17.33 -3.79
CA GLY A 287 -13.06 17.66 -4.76
C GLY A 287 -13.42 16.45 -5.62
N GLU A 288 -14.62 16.45 -6.16
CA GLU A 288 -15.13 15.41 -7.04
C GLU A 288 -14.12 15.10 -8.15
N GLN A 289 -13.41 13.99 -8.02
CA GLN A 289 -12.72 13.39 -9.15
C GLN A 289 -13.78 12.62 -9.97
N GLY A 290 -14.72 13.38 -10.49
CA GLY A 290 -15.60 12.88 -11.50
C GLY A 290 -14.80 12.55 -12.75
N SER A 291 -15.13 11.46 -13.44
CA SER A 291 -14.66 11.21 -14.78
C SER A 291 -14.97 12.45 -15.62
N ARG A 292 -13.94 13.26 -15.86
CA ARG A 292 -14.05 14.34 -16.88
C ARG A 292 -14.06 13.62 -18.22
N GLY A 293 -15.24 13.38 -18.73
CA GLY A 293 -15.41 13.01 -20.13
C GLY A 293 -14.64 14.04 -20.98
N ALA A 294 -13.85 13.54 -21.92
CA ALA A 294 -13.07 14.36 -22.80
C ALA A 294 -13.95 15.41 -23.45
N GLY A 295 -13.75 16.62 -23.07
CA GLY A 295 -14.12 17.77 -23.85
C GLY A 295 -12.83 18.39 -24.31
N GLY A 296 -12.52 18.24 -25.58
CA GLY A 296 -11.36 18.89 -26.18
C GLY A 296 -11.47 20.39 -26.00
N GLU A 297 -10.48 20.93 -25.36
CA GLU A 297 -10.24 22.37 -25.38
C GLU A 297 -9.95 22.82 -26.78
N LYS A 298 -10.76 23.70 -27.34
CA LYS A 298 -10.36 24.63 -28.36
C LYS A 298 -10.85 26.01 -28.00
N THR A 299 -9.88 26.76 -27.64
CA THR A 299 -9.69 28.19 -27.66
C THR A 299 -10.74 28.97 -28.42
N SER A 300 -11.20 29.99 -27.74
CA SER A 300 -11.91 31.16 -28.23
C SER A 300 -11.26 31.75 -29.47
N SER A 301 -12.01 31.87 -30.50
CA SER A 301 -11.74 32.79 -31.59
C SER A 301 -12.74 33.93 -31.53
N THR A 302 -12.23 35.11 -31.38
CA THR A 302 -12.92 36.36 -31.67
C THR A 302 -13.18 36.51 -33.15
N SER A 303 -14.34 36.95 -33.49
CA SER A 303 -14.85 37.16 -34.84
C SER A 303 -14.49 38.56 -35.36
N PRO A 304 -15.06 39.03 -36.51
CA PRO A 304 -14.48 38.92 -37.81
C PRO A 304 -14.32 40.31 -38.52
N SER A 305 -13.58 40.33 -39.56
CA SER A 305 -13.84 41.28 -40.65
C SER A 305 -13.17 40.81 -41.93
N THR A 306 -13.96 40.73 -42.98
CA THR A 306 -13.68 40.44 -44.37
C THR A 306 -13.40 41.73 -45.17
N PRO A 307 -13.10 41.72 -46.47
CA PRO A 307 -12.11 40.94 -47.24
C PRO A 307 -11.22 41.82 -48.18
N SER A 308 -10.18 41.34 -48.73
CA SER A 308 -9.78 41.70 -50.11
C SER A 308 -8.68 40.81 -50.68
N SER A 309 -8.88 40.51 -51.90
CA SER A 309 -8.16 39.66 -52.86
C SER A 309 -6.74 40.12 -53.22
N ARG A 310 -5.82 39.17 -53.46
CA ARG A 310 -5.05 38.96 -54.74
C ARG A 310 -3.94 37.91 -54.58
N THR A 311 -3.86 37.06 -55.53
CA THR A 311 -2.91 35.97 -55.80
C THR A 311 -1.62 36.51 -56.50
N PRO A 312 -0.66 35.61 -56.92
CA PRO A 312 0.39 34.92 -56.15
C PRO A 312 1.82 35.20 -56.70
N SER A 313 2.83 34.87 -55.98
CA SER A 313 4.15 34.50 -56.53
C SER A 313 4.99 33.70 -55.55
N SER A 314 5.57 32.58 -56.02
CA SER A 314 6.49 31.64 -55.34
C SER A 314 7.96 32.04 -55.59
N PRO A 315 8.96 31.25 -55.17
CA PRO A 315 9.38 30.91 -53.80
C PRO A 315 10.84 31.31 -53.56
N SER A 316 11.26 31.34 -52.30
CA SER A 316 12.66 31.25 -51.94
C SER A 316 12.83 30.64 -50.55
N SER A 317 13.88 29.86 -50.40
CA SER A 317 14.20 28.91 -49.34
C SER A 317 14.38 29.53 -47.94
N PRO A 318 14.23 28.70 -46.85
CA PRO A 318 14.16 29.20 -45.48
C PRO A 318 15.53 29.24 -44.76
N PRO A 319 15.72 30.14 -43.78
CA PRO A 319 16.79 30.04 -42.82
C PRO A 319 16.30 29.29 -41.56
N SER A 320 17.24 28.59 -40.91
CA SER A 320 17.09 27.75 -39.71
C SER A 320 16.41 28.42 -38.52
N PRO A 321 15.63 27.70 -37.70
CA PRO A 321 14.95 28.28 -36.58
C PRO A 321 15.86 28.48 -35.38
N LYS A 322 15.84 29.69 -34.83
CA LYS A 322 16.33 29.99 -33.49
C LYS A 322 15.35 29.43 -32.46
N ILE A 323 15.89 28.65 -31.50
CA ILE A 323 15.16 28.12 -30.34
C ILE A 323 14.73 29.30 -29.46
N ALA A 324 13.42 29.53 -29.41
CA ALA A 324 12.82 30.43 -28.44
C ALA A 324 12.64 29.69 -27.10
N THR A 325 13.28 30.18 -26.05
CA THR A 325 13.06 29.79 -24.67
C THR A 325 11.66 30.19 -24.25
N ALA A 326 10.86 29.20 -23.84
CA ALA A 326 9.56 29.41 -23.23
C ALA A 326 9.67 30.00 -21.81
N PRO A 327 8.78 30.91 -21.41
CA PRO A 327 8.83 31.47 -20.06
C PRO A 327 8.46 30.48 -19.00
N LEU A 328 9.20 30.55 -17.88
CA LEU A 328 8.97 29.75 -16.66
C LEU A 328 7.58 30.03 -16.07
N PRO A 329 6.87 29.01 -15.60
CA PRO A 329 5.61 29.21 -14.88
C PRO A 329 5.84 29.82 -13.50
N THR A 330 4.98 30.74 -13.13
CA THR A 330 4.94 31.44 -11.83
C THR A 330 4.80 30.50 -10.66
N PRO A 331 5.46 30.76 -9.50
CA PRO A 331 5.34 29.93 -8.29
C PRO A 331 3.94 30.06 -7.68
N LEU A 332 3.35 28.90 -7.35
CA LEU A 332 2.12 28.80 -6.56
C LEU A 332 2.35 29.19 -5.09
N PRO A 333 1.34 29.75 -4.40
CA PRO A 333 1.49 30.24 -3.03
C PRO A 333 1.79 29.14 -2.02
N SER A 334 2.66 29.47 -1.08
CA SER A 334 3.10 28.62 0.03
C SER A 334 1.91 28.26 0.92
N VAL A 335 1.71 26.95 1.11
CA VAL A 335 0.70 26.40 2.03
C VAL A 335 1.34 26.19 3.40
N THR A 336 0.71 26.74 4.41
CA THR A 336 1.08 26.58 5.83
C THR A 336 0.95 25.12 6.27
N PRO A 337 1.93 24.56 7.01
CA PRO A 337 1.87 23.15 7.41
C PRO A 337 0.83 22.89 8.50
N PRO A 338 0.16 21.75 8.48
CA PRO A 338 -0.85 21.36 9.45
C PRO A 338 -0.29 20.71 10.73
N LYS A 339 -1.15 20.58 11.75
CA LYS A 339 -0.81 20.20 13.13
C LYS A 339 -0.45 18.71 13.33
N SER A 340 0.40 18.45 14.30
CA SER A 340 1.35 17.35 14.50
C SER A 340 0.87 15.91 14.80
N ASP A 341 -0.40 15.56 14.79
CA ASP A 341 -0.84 14.16 15.06
C ASP A 341 -1.12 13.34 13.78
N GLU A 342 -1.08 14.00 12.65
CA GLU A 342 -1.20 13.43 11.31
C GLU A 342 0.17 13.27 10.61
N ALA A 343 1.26 13.42 11.33
CA ALA A 343 2.58 13.62 10.74
C ALA A 343 3.10 12.42 9.92
N ILE A 344 2.67 11.19 10.21
CA ILE A 344 3.10 10.01 9.46
C ILE A 344 2.31 9.88 8.15
N ASP A 345 0.99 10.09 8.18
CA ASP A 345 0.16 10.08 6.98
C ASP A 345 0.44 11.31 6.09
N GLN A 346 0.86 12.41 6.68
CA GLN A 346 1.27 13.63 5.98
C GLN A 346 2.70 13.58 5.45
N LEU A 347 3.58 12.75 6.06
CA LEU A 347 4.90 12.45 5.51
C LEU A 347 4.80 11.96 4.07
N GLU A 348 3.83 11.12 3.78
CA GLU A 348 3.59 10.58 2.44
C GLU A 348 2.86 11.55 1.50
N THR A 349 2.13 12.56 2.06
CA THR A 349 1.37 13.53 1.25
C THR A 349 2.15 14.78 0.86
N ALA A 350 3.20 15.14 1.58
CA ALA A 350 3.89 16.42 1.45
C ALA A 350 4.87 16.49 0.28
N VAL A 351 5.45 15.36 -0.18
CA VAL A 351 6.37 15.40 -1.32
C VAL A 351 5.59 15.29 -2.60
N ARG A 352 5.41 16.44 -3.25
CA ARG A 352 5.12 16.51 -4.67
C ARG A 352 6.40 16.13 -5.39
N PHE A 353 6.28 15.26 -6.41
CA PHE A 353 7.39 14.90 -7.29
C PHE A 353 7.86 16.06 -8.19
N ASP A 354 7.32 17.25 -8.01
CA ASP A 354 7.84 18.52 -8.51
C ASP A 354 9.08 18.96 -7.72
N VAL A 355 10.06 18.06 -7.59
CA VAL A 355 11.37 18.41 -7.07
C VAL A 355 12.02 19.35 -8.08
N ILE A 356 12.06 20.65 -7.78
CA ILE A 356 12.64 21.66 -8.67
C ILE A 356 14.15 21.48 -8.67
N PRO A 357 14.77 21.19 -9.85
CA PRO A 357 16.20 21.05 -9.95
C PRO A 357 16.90 22.33 -9.45
N ASN A 358 18.03 22.16 -8.76
CA ASN A 358 18.88 23.25 -8.25
C ASN A 358 18.21 24.22 -7.26
N SER A 359 17.01 23.94 -6.78
CA SER A 359 16.38 24.74 -5.76
C SER A 359 17.15 24.67 -4.44
N GLN A 360 17.45 25.85 -3.86
CA GLN A 360 18.08 26.00 -2.54
C GLN A 360 17.07 26.00 -1.38
N ALA A 361 15.78 25.88 -1.69
CA ALA A 361 14.77 25.86 -0.64
C ALA A 361 15.06 24.73 0.36
N PRO A 362 14.93 24.98 1.68
CA PRO A 362 15.16 23.94 2.69
C PRO A 362 14.29 22.71 2.43
N ILE A 363 14.90 21.54 2.51
CA ILE A 363 14.18 20.25 2.56
C ILE A 363 13.91 19.97 4.02
N SER A 364 12.65 19.88 4.39
CA SER A 364 12.27 19.45 5.73
C SER A 364 12.70 17.98 5.90
N GLN A 365 12.87 17.57 7.12
CA GLN A 365 13.31 16.19 7.38
C GLN A 365 12.23 15.16 7.06
N THR A 366 10.98 15.56 7.14
CA THR A 366 9.83 14.81 6.66
C THR A 366 9.94 14.55 5.15
N GLU A 367 10.26 15.60 4.39
CA GLU A 367 10.52 15.46 2.94
C GLU A 367 11.74 14.57 2.67
N ALA A 368 12.80 14.69 3.48
CA ALA A 368 14.00 13.86 3.35
C ALA A 368 13.70 12.36 3.48
N LEU A 369 12.98 11.98 4.52
CA LEU A 369 12.56 10.60 4.74
C LEU A 369 11.63 10.10 3.62
N THR A 370 10.75 10.97 3.13
CA THR A 370 9.86 10.63 2.04
C THR A 370 10.64 10.42 0.74
N LEU A 371 11.58 11.31 0.40
CA LEU A 371 12.45 11.17 -0.77
C LEU A 371 13.30 9.89 -0.70
N GLN A 372 13.84 9.57 0.47
CA GLN A 372 14.58 8.33 0.69
C GLN A 372 13.68 7.11 0.46
N TYR A 373 12.52 7.07 1.11
CA TYR A 373 11.56 5.97 1.02
C TYR A 373 11.09 5.75 -0.42
N GLU A 374 10.80 6.83 -1.14
CA GLU A 374 10.38 6.77 -2.54
C GLU A 374 11.45 6.18 -3.45
N LEU A 375 12.72 6.56 -3.22
CA LEU A 375 13.83 6.02 -3.99
C LEU A 375 14.04 4.53 -3.67
N GLU A 376 13.96 4.11 -2.41
CA GLU A 376 14.06 2.72 -1.98
C GLU A 376 12.91 1.87 -2.60
N LYS A 377 11.69 2.40 -2.66
CA LYS A 377 10.56 1.73 -3.31
C LYS A 377 10.75 1.61 -4.83
N LEU A 378 11.25 2.64 -5.48
CA LEU A 378 11.53 2.59 -6.93
C LEU A 378 12.65 1.58 -7.25
N ILE A 379 13.70 1.52 -6.43
CA ILE A 379 14.75 0.48 -6.51
C ILE A 379 14.09 -0.90 -6.50
N GLY A 380 13.22 -1.16 -5.51
CA GLY A 380 12.53 -2.44 -5.40
C GLY A 380 11.66 -2.79 -6.61
N ARG A 381 10.92 -1.81 -7.17
CA ARG A 381 10.11 -2.02 -8.38
C ARG A 381 10.96 -2.34 -9.62
N VAL A 382 12.08 -1.65 -9.79
CA VAL A 382 13.00 -1.90 -10.91
C VAL A 382 13.67 -3.28 -10.77
N GLU A 383 14.08 -3.67 -9.57
CA GLU A 383 14.61 -5.00 -9.28
C GLU A 383 13.59 -6.10 -9.58
N SER A 384 12.36 -5.95 -9.07
CA SER A 384 11.27 -6.91 -9.29
C SER A 384 10.94 -7.05 -10.77
N ALA A 385 10.85 -5.94 -11.51
CA ALA A 385 10.60 -5.96 -12.95
C ALA A 385 11.69 -6.71 -13.72
N ASN A 386 12.96 -6.42 -13.42
CA ASN A 386 14.09 -7.07 -14.09
C ASN A 386 14.22 -8.56 -13.75
N LEU A 387 13.95 -8.95 -12.50
CA LEU A 387 13.92 -10.35 -12.08
C LEU A 387 12.84 -11.12 -12.84
N ALA A 388 11.61 -10.59 -12.87
CA ALA A 388 10.49 -11.21 -13.59
C ALA A 388 10.77 -11.33 -15.10
N ALA A 389 11.30 -10.27 -15.73
CA ALA A 389 11.62 -10.27 -17.16
C ALA A 389 12.69 -11.29 -17.52
N ARG A 390 13.74 -11.43 -16.69
CA ARG A 390 14.81 -12.42 -16.90
C ARG A 390 14.28 -13.86 -16.70
N ALA A 391 13.49 -14.10 -15.67
CA ALA A 391 12.91 -15.40 -15.39
C ALA A 391 11.98 -15.90 -16.49
N LEU A 392 11.24 -15.00 -17.15
CA LEU A 392 10.43 -15.33 -18.33
C LEU A 392 11.28 -15.64 -19.56
N SER A 393 12.41 -14.93 -19.75
CA SER A 393 13.29 -15.11 -20.91
C SER A 393 14.09 -16.41 -20.86
N GLU A 394 14.41 -16.94 -19.68
CA GLU A 394 15.12 -18.22 -19.53
C GLU A 394 14.23 -19.42 -19.85
N ASN A 395 12.91 -19.28 -19.73
CA ASN A 395 11.95 -20.32 -20.06
C ASN A 395 11.56 -20.34 -21.55
N ASP A 396 11.95 -19.33 -22.33
CA ASP A 396 11.69 -19.25 -23.77
C ASP A 396 12.95 -19.67 -24.54
N ASP A 397 12.92 -20.77 -25.28
CA ASP A 397 14.01 -21.27 -26.13
C ASP A 397 14.43 -20.27 -27.24
N ASN A 398 13.70 -19.15 -27.36
CA ASN A 398 14.03 -18.00 -28.20
C ASN A 398 15.00 -16.98 -27.55
N ALA A 399 15.59 -17.27 -26.40
CA ALA A 399 16.54 -16.37 -25.71
C ALA A 399 17.81 -16.07 -26.54
N GLN A 400 18.11 -16.87 -27.56
CA GLN A 400 19.22 -16.64 -28.50
C GLN A 400 18.99 -15.38 -29.35
N LEU A 401 17.75 -15.11 -29.75
CA LEU A 401 17.38 -13.93 -30.57
C LEU A 401 17.46 -12.64 -29.75
N ALA A 402 17.09 -12.69 -28.46
CA ALA A 402 17.13 -11.53 -27.57
C ALA A 402 18.56 -11.06 -27.26
N LYS A 403 19.52 -11.99 -27.18
CA LYS A 403 20.95 -11.67 -26.99
C LYS A 403 21.52 -10.94 -28.21
N THR A 404 21.14 -11.33 -29.41
CA THR A 404 21.60 -10.70 -30.67
C THR A 404 21.00 -9.31 -30.87
N GLN A 405 19.72 -9.10 -30.48
CA GLN A 405 19.10 -7.78 -30.56
C GLN A 405 19.62 -6.79 -29.50
N GLN A 406 20.02 -7.27 -28.33
CA GLN A 406 20.57 -6.44 -27.28
C GLN A 406 21.94 -5.86 -27.68
N ALA A 407 22.74 -6.60 -28.44
CA ALA A 407 24.01 -6.13 -29.02
C ALA A 407 23.81 -5.07 -30.12
N GLN A 408 22.72 -5.18 -30.89
CA GLN A 408 22.42 -4.22 -31.99
C GLN A 408 21.80 -2.91 -31.50
N VAL A 409 20.97 -2.93 -30.42
CA VAL A 409 20.38 -1.68 -29.86
C VAL A 409 21.41 -0.86 -29.08
N ALA A 410 22.43 -1.50 -28.51
CA ALA A 410 23.54 -0.79 -27.85
C ALA A 410 24.41 0.02 -28.84
N SER A 411 24.38 -0.32 -30.13
CA SER A 411 25.22 0.33 -31.15
C SER A 411 24.61 1.60 -31.79
N THR A 412 23.35 1.93 -31.48
CA THR A 412 22.64 3.01 -32.20
C THR A 412 22.46 4.33 -31.45
N ARG A 413 23.03 4.49 -30.25
CA ARG A 413 23.12 5.78 -29.53
C ARG A 413 24.56 6.18 -29.29
N PRO A 414 25.14 7.10 -30.05
CA PRO A 414 26.47 7.62 -29.75
C PRO A 414 26.42 8.52 -28.49
N GLY A 415 27.16 8.17 -27.47
CA GLY A 415 27.54 9.06 -26.39
C GLY A 415 26.93 8.84 -24.99
N ALA A 416 26.05 7.88 -24.76
CA ALA A 416 25.64 7.51 -23.41
C ALA A 416 26.32 6.19 -23.00
N ALA A 417 27.17 6.22 -21.99
CA ALA A 417 27.67 5.00 -21.34
C ALA A 417 26.47 4.15 -20.92
N VAL A 418 26.39 2.91 -21.42
CA VAL A 418 25.33 1.95 -21.04
C VAL A 418 25.57 1.60 -19.57
N VAL A 419 24.90 2.30 -18.68
CA VAL A 419 24.93 1.98 -17.25
C VAL A 419 24.24 0.63 -17.09
N ASN A 420 24.95 -0.37 -16.58
CA ASN A 420 24.35 -1.67 -16.25
C ASN A 420 23.27 -1.48 -15.16
N VAL A 421 22.21 -2.29 -15.23
CA VAL A 421 21.10 -2.28 -14.25
C VAL A 421 21.63 -2.32 -12.81
N GLU A 422 22.60 -3.19 -12.52
CA GLU A 422 23.18 -3.33 -11.18
C GLU A 422 23.89 -2.04 -10.73
N GLN A 423 24.65 -1.43 -11.63
CA GLN A 423 25.32 -0.15 -11.35
C GLN A 423 24.34 0.98 -11.07
N ALA A 424 23.23 1.02 -11.80
CA ALA A 424 22.18 2.01 -11.56
C ALA A 424 21.46 1.80 -10.22
N LEU A 425 21.22 0.55 -9.86
CA LEU A 425 20.62 0.18 -8.58
C LEU A 425 21.56 0.52 -7.40
N ASP A 426 22.85 0.20 -7.52
CA ASP A 426 23.86 0.49 -6.48
C ASP A 426 24.06 2.00 -6.32
N ALA A 427 24.16 2.74 -7.41
CA ALA A 427 24.23 4.21 -7.38
C ALA A 427 22.99 4.82 -6.70
N ALA A 428 21.81 4.30 -6.98
CA ALA A 428 20.57 4.77 -6.34
C ALA A 428 20.51 4.42 -4.85
N ARG A 429 21.00 3.25 -4.43
CA ARG A 429 21.15 2.87 -3.02
C ARG A 429 22.09 3.81 -2.27
N GLU A 430 23.24 4.15 -2.87
CA GLU A 430 24.17 5.13 -2.28
C GLU A 430 23.53 6.52 -2.17
N VAL A 431 22.78 6.97 -3.17
CA VAL A 431 22.03 8.23 -3.06
C VAL A 431 21.01 8.17 -1.92
N ALA A 432 20.22 7.09 -1.81
CA ALA A 432 19.25 6.93 -0.73
C ALA A 432 19.89 6.95 0.66
N LYS A 433 21.07 6.32 0.79
CA LYS A 433 21.86 6.27 2.02
C LYS A 433 22.44 7.63 2.41
N ASN A 434 22.95 8.38 1.42
CA ASN A 434 23.64 9.65 1.64
C ASN A 434 22.69 10.86 1.72
N LEU A 435 21.44 10.72 1.26
CA LEU A 435 20.46 11.81 1.21
C LEU A 435 20.23 12.50 2.58
N PRO A 436 20.07 11.79 3.71
CA PRO A 436 19.92 12.41 5.02
C PRO A 436 21.14 13.25 5.43
N GLN A 437 22.35 12.81 5.07
CA GLN A 437 23.59 13.54 5.37
C GLN A 437 23.71 14.84 4.56
N LEU A 438 23.40 14.81 3.26
CA LEU A 438 23.37 16.01 2.41
C LEU A 438 22.40 17.06 2.94
N ILE A 439 21.22 16.61 3.40
CA ILE A 439 20.20 17.50 3.96
C ILE A 439 20.63 18.07 5.32
N ALA A 440 21.28 17.27 6.17
CA ALA A 440 21.85 17.75 7.43
C ALA A 440 22.97 18.80 7.21
N GLN A 441 23.72 18.65 6.11
CA GLN A 441 24.75 19.64 5.69
C GLN A 441 24.14 20.85 4.97
N LYS A 442 22.82 20.95 4.82
CA LYS A 442 22.09 21.99 4.08
C LYS A 442 22.38 22.04 2.57
N ASN A 443 22.93 20.99 2.02
CA ASN A 443 23.23 20.83 0.58
C ASN A 443 21.94 20.47 -0.21
N TYR A 444 20.90 21.27 -0.08
CA TYR A 444 19.55 20.96 -0.58
C TYR A 444 19.49 20.83 -2.11
N ALA A 445 20.17 21.71 -2.84
CA ALA A 445 20.22 21.65 -4.30
C ALA A 445 20.91 20.36 -4.77
N GLN A 446 22.04 19.98 -4.16
CA GLN A 446 22.75 18.75 -4.48
C GLN A 446 21.90 17.52 -4.14
N ALA A 447 21.21 17.50 -2.99
CA ALA A 447 20.33 16.42 -2.59
C ALA A 447 19.20 16.20 -3.62
N ARG A 448 18.54 17.28 -4.06
CA ARG A 448 17.50 17.23 -5.11
C ARG A 448 18.06 16.75 -6.44
N GLN A 449 19.20 17.27 -6.85
CA GLN A 449 19.84 16.90 -8.12
C GLN A 449 20.23 15.41 -8.13
N GLN A 450 20.85 14.91 -7.07
CA GLN A 450 21.22 13.49 -6.97
C GLN A 450 20.00 12.59 -6.96
N TRP A 451 18.93 12.98 -6.24
CA TRP A 451 17.68 12.23 -6.21
C TRP A 451 17.01 12.17 -7.59
N LEU A 452 16.91 13.31 -8.32
CA LEU A 452 16.33 13.37 -9.66
C LEU A 452 17.12 12.52 -10.66
N VAL A 453 18.46 12.57 -10.61
CA VAL A 453 19.33 11.77 -11.47
C VAL A 453 19.16 10.29 -11.16
N ALA A 454 19.16 9.90 -9.89
CA ALA A 454 18.96 8.50 -9.47
C ALA A 454 17.58 7.98 -9.95
N LYS A 455 16.52 8.75 -9.76
CA LYS A 455 15.18 8.42 -10.24
C LYS A 455 15.14 8.24 -11.77
N ALA A 456 15.71 9.18 -12.53
CA ALA A 456 15.73 9.10 -13.99
C ALA A 456 16.54 7.89 -14.49
N ASN A 457 17.69 7.61 -13.85
CA ASN A 457 18.52 6.45 -14.17
C ASN A 457 17.76 5.14 -13.88
N LEU A 458 17.08 5.04 -12.74
CA LEU A 458 16.26 3.87 -12.41
C LEU A 458 15.09 3.67 -13.38
N TRP A 459 14.40 4.73 -13.77
CA TRP A 459 13.31 4.64 -14.76
C TRP A 459 13.79 4.13 -16.12
N ASN A 460 15.03 4.47 -16.52
CA ASN A 460 15.65 3.95 -17.73
C ASN A 460 16.02 2.45 -17.64
N GLN A 461 16.02 1.87 -16.42
CA GLN A 461 16.34 0.44 -16.22
C GLN A 461 15.09 -0.47 -16.25
N PHE A 462 13.89 0.08 -16.40
CA PHE A 462 12.73 -0.79 -16.60
C PHE A 462 12.87 -1.58 -17.91
N PRO A 463 12.55 -2.90 -17.92
CA PRO A 463 12.71 -3.76 -19.09
C PRO A 463 11.58 -3.54 -20.12
N LEU A 464 11.52 -2.34 -20.73
CA LEU A 464 10.46 -1.91 -21.66
C LEU A 464 10.54 -2.55 -23.05
N ASN A 465 11.60 -3.31 -23.34
CA ASN A 465 11.90 -3.92 -24.64
C ASN A 465 11.70 -5.45 -24.67
N ARG A 466 11.17 -6.04 -23.61
CA ARG A 466 10.98 -7.49 -23.51
C ARG A 466 9.72 -7.86 -22.76
N ARG A 467 9.26 -9.11 -22.92
CA ARG A 467 8.06 -9.60 -22.25
C ARG A 467 8.24 -9.57 -20.73
N LEU A 468 7.22 -9.06 -20.05
CA LEU A 468 7.19 -8.90 -18.61
C LEU A 468 5.86 -9.35 -18.01
N ALA A 469 4.78 -9.28 -18.80
CA ALA A 469 3.44 -9.61 -18.32
C ALA A 469 3.29 -11.10 -18.07
N GLN A 470 2.65 -11.42 -16.95
CA GLN A 470 2.07 -12.72 -16.64
C GLN A 470 0.57 -12.68 -17.00
N PRO A 471 -0.15 -13.84 -16.99
CA PRO A 471 -1.59 -13.84 -17.18
C PRO A 471 -2.27 -12.88 -16.18
N GLU A 472 -2.81 -11.77 -16.70
CA GLU A 472 -3.42 -10.69 -15.93
C GLU A 472 -4.57 -10.07 -16.71
N ILE A 473 -5.50 -9.40 -16.03
CA ILE A 473 -6.52 -8.57 -16.67
C ILE A 473 -5.86 -7.26 -17.07
N ARG A 474 -5.83 -6.97 -18.37
CA ARG A 474 -5.34 -5.74 -18.96
C ARG A 474 -6.52 -5.01 -19.58
N ALA A 475 -7.20 -4.24 -18.74
CA ALA A 475 -8.42 -3.55 -19.14
C ALA A 475 -8.17 -2.10 -19.55
N ILE A 476 -9.05 -1.56 -20.42
CA ILE A 476 -9.08 -0.15 -20.75
C ILE A 476 -10.52 0.34 -20.88
N TRP A 477 -10.80 1.56 -20.43
CA TRP A 477 -12.06 2.23 -20.69
C TRP A 477 -12.03 2.87 -22.06
N LEU A 478 -12.96 2.48 -22.93
CA LEU A 478 -13.21 3.10 -24.21
C LEU A 478 -14.40 4.06 -24.07
N ASP A 479 -14.06 5.31 -23.92
CA ASP A 479 -14.99 6.39 -23.65
C ASP A 479 -15.85 6.78 -24.87
N ARG A 480 -17.01 7.35 -24.61
CA ARG A 480 -17.92 7.83 -25.63
C ARG A 480 -17.29 8.78 -26.64
N GLY A 481 -16.41 9.69 -26.19
CA GLY A 481 -15.76 10.65 -27.07
C GLY A 481 -14.89 9.96 -28.12
N THR A 482 -14.17 8.92 -27.72
CA THR A 482 -13.36 8.09 -28.62
C THR A 482 -14.24 7.27 -29.57
N ILE A 483 -15.36 6.72 -29.09
CA ILE A 483 -16.34 6.00 -29.93
C ILE A 483 -16.94 6.92 -30.99
N ILE A 484 -17.35 8.14 -30.61
CA ILE A 484 -17.92 9.13 -31.55
C ILE A 484 -16.87 9.55 -32.60
N ARG A 485 -15.63 9.74 -32.22
CA ARG A 485 -14.53 10.08 -33.14
C ARG A 485 -14.24 8.98 -34.17
N ALA A 486 -14.52 7.74 -33.85
CA ALA A 486 -14.43 6.62 -34.80
C ALA A 486 -15.40 6.73 -35.96
N ARG A 487 -16.56 7.38 -35.80
CA ARG A 487 -17.62 7.66 -36.79
C ARG A 487 -18.34 6.43 -37.34
N ASN A 488 -17.67 5.30 -37.51
CA ASN A 488 -18.19 4.07 -38.04
C ASN A 488 -17.40 2.83 -37.55
N GLU A 489 -17.79 1.64 -37.98
CA GLU A 489 -17.14 0.39 -37.63
C GLU A 489 -15.66 0.33 -38.09
N GLN A 490 -15.34 0.87 -39.27
CA GLN A 490 -13.94 0.85 -39.77
C GLN A 490 -13.02 1.71 -38.91
N GLY A 491 -13.47 2.92 -38.53
CA GLY A 491 -12.70 3.77 -37.62
C GLY A 491 -12.58 3.15 -36.22
N LEU A 492 -13.61 2.44 -35.76
CA LEU A 492 -13.59 1.71 -34.50
C LEU A 492 -12.62 0.53 -34.56
N ALA A 493 -12.55 -0.20 -35.70
CA ALA A 493 -11.61 -1.31 -35.90
C ALA A 493 -10.15 -0.88 -35.69
N LEU A 494 -9.74 0.29 -36.16
CA LEU A 494 -8.38 0.81 -36.00
C LEU A 494 -8.04 1.01 -34.49
N ILE A 495 -9.03 1.40 -33.69
CA ILE A 495 -8.86 1.56 -32.23
C ILE A 495 -8.68 0.17 -31.59
N PHE A 496 -9.50 -0.82 -32.01
CA PHE A 496 -9.40 -2.18 -31.49
C PHE A 496 -8.10 -2.88 -31.92
N ASP A 497 -7.61 -2.66 -33.14
CA ASP A 497 -6.32 -3.17 -33.61
C ASP A 497 -5.17 -2.67 -32.71
N ARG A 498 -5.20 -1.37 -32.39
CA ARG A 498 -4.22 -0.76 -31.52
C ARG A 498 -4.27 -1.36 -30.10
N MET A 499 -5.48 -1.59 -29.56
CA MET A 499 -5.64 -2.21 -28.24
C MET A 499 -5.15 -3.67 -28.26
N ALA A 500 -5.44 -4.43 -29.31
CA ALA A 500 -4.94 -5.80 -29.49
C ALA A 500 -3.41 -5.84 -29.56
N GLN A 501 -2.78 -4.95 -30.34
CA GLN A 501 -1.32 -4.83 -30.41
C GLN A 501 -0.69 -4.55 -29.05
N ALA A 502 -1.34 -3.73 -28.23
CA ALA A 502 -0.91 -3.42 -26.86
C ALA A 502 -1.17 -4.55 -25.86
N GLY A 503 -1.71 -5.69 -26.26
CA GLY A 503 -2.04 -6.80 -25.39
C GLY A 503 -3.19 -6.53 -24.42
N ILE A 504 -4.04 -5.54 -24.72
CA ILE A 504 -5.30 -5.33 -23.98
C ILE A 504 -6.22 -6.52 -24.25
N ASN A 505 -6.77 -7.10 -23.19
CA ASN A 505 -7.65 -8.26 -23.26
C ASN A 505 -9.08 -8.02 -22.77
N THR A 506 -9.35 -6.82 -22.24
CA THR A 506 -10.69 -6.44 -21.74
C THR A 506 -10.96 -4.97 -22.03
N ILE A 507 -12.11 -4.65 -22.62
CA ILE A 507 -12.53 -3.27 -22.90
C ILE A 507 -13.82 -2.98 -22.10
N PHE A 508 -13.79 -1.92 -21.29
CA PHE A 508 -15.00 -1.32 -20.72
C PHE A 508 -15.55 -0.30 -21.71
N PHE A 509 -16.54 -0.72 -22.49
CA PHE A 509 -17.10 0.05 -23.61
C PHE A 509 -18.27 0.93 -23.14
N GLU A 510 -18.15 2.26 -23.23
CA GLU A 510 -19.17 3.18 -22.71
C GLU A 510 -20.49 3.05 -23.45
N THR A 511 -21.40 2.28 -22.88
CA THR A 511 -22.66 1.86 -23.47
C THR A 511 -23.85 2.74 -23.05
N VAL A 512 -23.85 3.20 -21.78
CA VAL A 512 -24.84 4.15 -21.24
C VAL A 512 -24.13 5.29 -20.54
N ASN A 513 -24.40 6.53 -20.96
CA ASN A 513 -23.78 7.73 -20.40
C ASN A 513 -24.80 8.87 -20.31
N ALA A 514 -24.93 9.52 -19.16
CA ALA A 514 -25.81 10.67 -18.94
C ALA A 514 -27.27 10.44 -19.38
N GLY A 515 -27.78 9.22 -19.22
CA GLY A 515 -29.13 8.84 -19.61
C GLY A 515 -29.32 8.50 -21.08
N TYR A 516 -28.28 8.63 -21.93
CA TYR A 516 -28.28 8.21 -23.33
C TYR A 516 -27.64 6.84 -23.49
N THR A 517 -28.15 6.04 -24.43
CA THR A 517 -27.50 4.82 -24.90
C THR A 517 -26.64 5.07 -26.11
N ILE A 518 -25.53 4.34 -26.30
CA ILE A 518 -24.71 4.40 -27.52
C ILE A 518 -25.35 3.58 -28.66
N TYR A 519 -26.29 2.72 -28.35
CA TYR A 519 -26.97 1.81 -29.27
C TYR A 519 -28.47 2.16 -29.37
N PRO A 520 -29.20 1.72 -30.41
CA PRO A 520 -30.66 1.89 -30.53
C PRO A 520 -31.38 1.05 -29.46
N SER A 521 -31.81 1.68 -28.36
CA SER A 521 -32.55 1.05 -27.26
C SER A 521 -34.07 1.10 -27.46
N LYS A 522 -34.77 0.09 -26.94
CA LYS A 522 -36.22 0.08 -26.81
C LYS A 522 -36.68 0.52 -25.41
N ILE A 523 -35.74 0.61 -24.46
CA ILE A 523 -36.02 0.93 -23.05
C ILE A 523 -35.62 2.39 -22.75
N ALA A 524 -34.41 2.81 -23.17
CA ALA A 524 -33.94 4.16 -22.93
C ALA A 524 -34.70 5.16 -23.82
N PRO A 525 -35.05 6.35 -23.31
CA PRO A 525 -35.82 7.35 -24.07
C PRO A 525 -35.10 7.82 -25.33
N GLN A 526 -33.78 7.80 -25.35
CA GLN A 526 -33.01 8.36 -26.45
C GLN A 526 -31.65 7.71 -26.63
N GLN A 527 -31.32 7.38 -27.89
CA GLN A 527 -29.94 7.11 -28.31
C GLN A 527 -29.14 8.42 -28.36
N ASN A 528 -27.85 8.35 -28.09
CA ASN A 528 -26.96 9.52 -28.20
C ASN A 528 -27.03 10.14 -29.61
N PRO A 529 -27.40 11.42 -29.72
CA PRO A 529 -27.60 12.06 -31.03
C PRO A 529 -26.38 12.02 -31.97
N LEU A 530 -25.15 11.97 -31.39
CA LEU A 530 -23.91 11.99 -32.15
C LEU A 530 -23.56 10.65 -32.84
N VAL A 531 -24.30 9.56 -32.52
CA VAL A 531 -24.15 8.24 -33.17
C VAL A 531 -25.44 7.75 -33.83
N ARG A 532 -26.41 8.62 -34.02
CA ARG A 532 -27.69 8.27 -34.64
C ARG A 532 -27.47 7.64 -36.03
N GLY A 533 -28.15 6.50 -36.28
CA GLY A 533 -28.02 5.75 -37.53
C GLY A 533 -26.91 4.69 -37.51
N TRP A 534 -26.16 4.57 -36.40
CA TRP A 534 -25.16 3.52 -36.19
C TRP A 534 -25.41 2.82 -34.85
N ASP A 535 -25.02 1.56 -34.78
CA ASP A 535 -24.99 0.77 -33.53
C ASP A 535 -23.53 0.46 -33.14
N PRO A 536 -22.88 1.40 -32.40
CA PRO A 536 -21.49 1.19 -31.99
C PRO A 536 -21.29 -0.02 -31.07
N LEU A 537 -22.31 -0.43 -30.30
CA LEU A 537 -22.19 -1.58 -29.41
C LEU A 537 -22.13 -2.88 -30.19
N ALA A 538 -22.99 -3.04 -31.22
CA ALA A 538 -22.94 -4.19 -32.11
C ALA A 538 -21.58 -4.30 -32.84
N SER A 539 -21.09 -3.18 -33.39
CA SER A 539 -19.77 -3.09 -34.00
C SER A 539 -18.65 -3.41 -33.00
N GLY A 540 -18.73 -2.87 -31.78
CA GLY A 540 -17.74 -3.07 -30.72
C GLY A 540 -17.62 -4.52 -30.30
N VAL A 541 -18.74 -5.23 -30.05
CA VAL A 541 -18.75 -6.65 -29.67
C VAL A 541 -18.09 -7.51 -30.77
N LYS A 542 -18.49 -7.31 -32.03
CA LYS A 542 -17.91 -8.00 -33.18
C LYS A 542 -16.40 -7.80 -33.24
N LEU A 543 -15.92 -6.54 -33.25
CA LEU A 543 -14.52 -6.19 -33.36
C LEU A 543 -13.67 -6.69 -32.20
N ALA A 544 -14.22 -6.69 -30.97
CA ALA A 544 -13.57 -7.24 -29.79
C ALA A 544 -13.32 -8.74 -29.95
N HIS A 545 -14.37 -9.50 -30.25
CA HIS A 545 -14.32 -10.95 -30.37
C HIS A 545 -13.41 -11.42 -31.50
N GLU A 546 -13.42 -10.75 -32.66
CA GLU A 546 -12.49 -10.98 -33.77
C GLU A 546 -11.02 -10.90 -33.34
N ARG A 547 -10.71 -10.14 -32.30
CA ARG A 547 -9.35 -9.92 -31.74
C ARG A 547 -9.08 -10.66 -30.45
N GLY A 548 -10.03 -11.47 -29.97
CA GLY A 548 -9.93 -12.20 -28.70
C GLY A 548 -9.93 -11.30 -27.46
N ILE A 549 -10.56 -10.12 -27.56
CA ILE A 549 -10.75 -9.15 -26.48
C ILE A 549 -12.15 -9.31 -25.93
N GLU A 550 -12.31 -9.28 -24.58
CA GLU A 550 -13.63 -9.23 -23.95
C GLU A 550 -14.16 -7.80 -23.96
N LEU A 551 -15.45 -7.64 -24.26
CA LEU A 551 -16.16 -6.39 -24.19
C LEU A 551 -17.17 -6.39 -23.05
N HIS A 552 -16.94 -5.54 -22.06
CA HIS A 552 -17.89 -5.31 -20.97
C HIS A 552 -18.64 -4.00 -21.23
N ALA A 553 -19.97 -4.04 -21.22
CA ALA A 553 -20.80 -2.85 -21.36
C ALA A 553 -20.66 -1.95 -20.13
N TRP A 554 -20.02 -0.79 -20.28
CA TRP A 554 -19.87 0.20 -19.21
C TRP A 554 -21.08 1.12 -19.15
N VAL A 555 -21.76 1.11 -18.01
CA VAL A 555 -23.02 1.82 -17.82
C VAL A 555 -22.94 2.77 -16.62
N TRP A 556 -23.39 4.02 -16.81
CA TRP A 556 -23.65 4.92 -15.71
C TRP A 556 -24.98 4.55 -15.05
N ALA A 557 -24.92 4.09 -13.80
CA ALA A 557 -26.11 3.61 -13.11
C ALA A 557 -27.05 4.76 -12.71
N PHE A 558 -26.66 5.56 -11.72
CA PHE A 558 -27.54 6.59 -11.19
C PHE A 558 -27.31 8.01 -11.72
N ALA A 559 -26.19 8.30 -12.37
CA ALA A 559 -25.96 9.61 -12.99
C ALA A 559 -26.72 9.72 -14.31
N ALA A 560 -27.76 10.56 -14.37
CA ALA A 560 -28.74 10.63 -15.45
C ALA A 560 -28.53 11.79 -16.45
N GLY A 561 -27.62 12.70 -16.19
CA GLY A 561 -27.32 13.84 -17.05
C GLY A 561 -25.88 14.33 -16.85
N ASN A 562 -25.44 15.25 -17.71
CA ASN A 562 -24.11 15.84 -17.61
C ASN A 562 -24.08 17.19 -18.33
N ARG A 563 -23.82 18.29 -17.61
CA ARG A 563 -23.74 19.64 -18.17
C ARG A 563 -22.78 19.75 -19.34
N LYS A 564 -21.56 19.19 -19.22
CA LYS A 564 -20.57 19.21 -20.31
C LYS A 564 -21.04 18.44 -21.55
N HIS A 565 -21.83 17.38 -21.37
CA HIS A 565 -22.40 16.68 -22.50
C HIS A 565 -23.48 17.50 -23.17
N ASN A 566 -24.30 18.20 -22.41
CA ASN A 566 -25.31 19.11 -22.94
C ASN A 566 -24.67 20.23 -23.78
N GLU A 567 -23.57 20.82 -23.29
CA GLU A 567 -22.78 21.81 -24.01
C GLU A 567 -22.24 21.25 -25.35
N LEU A 568 -21.74 20.00 -25.37
CA LEU A 568 -21.30 19.33 -26.60
C LEU A 568 -22.43 19.09 -27.61
N LEU A 569 -23.65 18.88 -27.11
CA LEU A 569 -24.84 18.72 -27.94
C LEU A 569 -25.48 20.05 -28.31
N ASN A 570 -24.92 21.18 -27.87
CA ASN A 570 -25.48 22.52 -28.06
C ASN A 570 -26.92 22.67 -27.59
N ILE A 571 -27.22 22.09 -26.39
CA ILE A 571 -28.50 22.19 -25.70
C ILE A 571 -28.31 22.88 -24.35
N ASP A 572 -29.41 23.22 -23.65
CA ASP A 572 -29.36 23.87 -22.33
C ASP A 572 -28.41 23.10 -21.39
N PRO A 573 -27.36 23.78 -20.87
CA PRO A 573 -26.44 23.15 -19.89
C PRO A 573 -27.14 22.54 -18.66
N ASN A 574 -28.32 23.05 -18.29
CA ASN A 574 -29.11 22.55 -17.15
C ASN A 574 -30.11 21.46 -17.53
N TYR A 575 -30.16 21.03 -18.78
CA TYR A 575 -31.01 19.92 -19.20
C TYR A 575 -30.67 18.66 -18.37
N PRO A 576 -31.69 18.04 -17.70
CA PRO A 576 -31.42 16.96 -16.74
C PRO A 576 -31.09 15.61 -17.40
N GLY A 577 -31.03 15.54 -18.71
CA GLY A 577 -30.87 14.32 -19.49
C GLY A 577 -32.22 13.69 -19.86
N PRO A 578 -32.23 12.77 -20.85
CA PRO A 578 -33.47 12.25 -21.45
C PRO A 578 -34.33 11.47 -20.46
N VAL A 579 -33.76 10.76 -19.52
CA VAL A 579 -34.50 9.97 -18.53
C VAL A 579 -35.22 10.88 -17.54
N LEU A 580 -34.55 11.86 -16.96
CA LEU A 580 -35.18 12.77 -15.99
C LEU A 580 -36.08 13.82 -16.64
N ALA A 581 -35.87 14.13 -17.92
CA ALA A 581 -36.84 14.94 -18.69
C ALA A 581 -38.14 14.19 -18.93
N ALA A 582 -38.07 12.87 -19.16
CA ALA A 582 -39.26 12.03 -19.30
C ALA A 582 -39.95 11.69 -17.96
N TYR A 583 -39.17 11.54 -16.89
CA TYR A 583 -39.63 11.13 -15.57
C TYR A 583 -39.01 11.99 -14.45
N PRO A 584 -39.46 13.25 -14.28
CA PRO A 584 -38.89 14.17 -13.28
C PRO A 584 -38.97 13.64 -11.82
N ASP A 585 -40.01 12.89 -11.47
CA ASP A 585 -40.21 12.31 -10.14
C ASP A 585 -39.19 11.19 -9.79
N TRP A 586 -38.35 10.78 -10.75
CA TRP A 586 -37.27 9.81 -10.52
C TRP A 586 -35.99 10.46 -10.02
N ALA A 587 -35.95 11.78 -9.97
CA ALA A 587 -34.72 12.49 -9.53
C ALA A 587 -34.46 12.33 -8.03
N GLY A 588 -33.21 12.19 -7.69
CA GLY A 588 -32.70 12.53 -6.38
C GLY A 588 -32.57 14.05 -6.24
N TYR A 589 -32.61 14.54 -5.02
CA TYR A 589 -32.48 15.98 -4.70
C TYR A 589 -31.47 16.19 -3.56
N ASP A 590 -30.88 17.37 -3.51
CA ASP A 590 -30.14 17.80 -2.34
C ASP A 590 -31.11 18.28 -1.22
N ASN A 591 -30.57 18.61 -0.06
CA ASN A 591 -31.33 19.10 1.08
C ASN A 591 -31.95 20.50 0.88
N ARG A 592 -31.73 21.15 -0.27
CA ARG A 592 -32.33 22.42 -0.70
C ARG A 592 -33.34 22.25 -1.82
N GLY A 593 -33.60 21.02 -2.21
CA GLY A 593 -34.54 20.69 -3.29
C GLY A 593 -33.95 20.88 -4.70
N GLN A 594 -32.62 20.93 -4.84
CA GLN A 594 -31.98 21.04 -6.13
C GLN A 594 -31.63 19.65 -6.68
N MET A 595 -31.96 19.44 -7.96
CA MET A 595 -31.69 18.17 -8.66
C MET A 595 -30.18 17.96 -8.90
N VAL A 596 -29.43 19.03 -9.24
CA VAL A 596 -27.97 19.00 -9.40
C VAL A 596 -27.34 19.57 -8.15
N PRO A 597 -26.52 18.79 -7.41
CA PRO A 597 -25.87 19.27 -6.21
C PRO A 597 -24.96 20.49 -6.48
N SER A 598 -24.93 21.42 -5.54
CA SER A 598 -24.09 22.61 -5.65
C SER A 598 -22.62 22.23 -5.88
N GLY A 599 -21.98 22.83 -6.88
CA GLY A 599 -20.60 22.55 -7.27
C GLY A 599 -20.39 21.29 -8.11
N GLN A 600 -21.47 20.58 -8.49
CA GLN A 600 -21.43 19.40 -9.35
C GLN A 600 -22.14 19.67 -10.67
N SER A 601 -22.00 18.75 -11.63
CA SER A 601 -22.46 18.94 -13.01
C SER A 601 -23.47 17.87 -13.45
N LYS A 602 -23.87 16.97 -12.56
CA LYS A 602 -24.69 15.79 -12.89
C LYS A 602 -25.91 15.68 -11.96
N PRO A 603 -27.10 15.54 -12.52
CA PRO A 603 -28.27 15.07 -11.77
C PRO A 603 -28.21 13.55 -11.60
N PHE A 604 -28.81 13.06 -10.52
CA PHE A 604 -28.85 11.63 -10.20
C PHE A 604 -30.28 11.13 -10.05
N LEU A 605 -30.50 9.88 -10.45
CA LEU A 605 -31.71 9.12 -10.15
C LEU A 605 -31.75 8.77 -8.65
N ASP A 606 -32.97 8.64 -8.10
CA ASP A 606 -33.16 8.20 -6.72
C ASP A 606 -33.06 6.66 -6.60
N PRO A 607 -32.02 6.10 -5.97
CA PRO A 607 -31.88 4.64 -5.82
C PRO A 607 -32.98 3.98 -4.99
N ALA A 608 -33.70 4.74 -4.17
CA ALA A 608 -34.82 4.24 -3.38
C ALA A 608 -36.11 4.09 -4.22
N ASN A 609 -36.17 4.73 -5.40
CA ASN A 609 -37.37 4.64 -6.25
C ASN A 609 -37.45 3.28 -6.96
N PRO A 610 -38.48 2.47 -6.73
CA PRO A 610 -38.60 1.14 -7.34
C PRO A 610 -38.73 1.20 -8.87
N GLN A 611 -39.35 2.26 -9.43
CA GLN A 611 -39.45 2.44 -10.88
C GLN A 611 -38.10 2.72 -11.52
N VAL A 612 -37.23 3.48 -10.86
CA VAL A 612 -35.84 3.71 -11.28
C VAL A 612 -35.09 2.39 -11.34
N ARG A 613 -35.18 1.57 -10.29
CA ARG A 613 -34.50 0.26 -10.25
C ARG A 613 -35.03 -0.67 -11.34
N GLN A 614 -36.33 -0.71 -11.55
CA GLN A 614 -36.96 -1.53 -12.61
C GLN A 614 -36.50 -1.07 -14.01
N TYR A 615 -36.46 0.23 -14.26
CA TYR A 615 -35.98 0.80 -15.52
C TYR A 615 -34.54 0.39 -15.80
N LEU A 616 -33.63 0.60 -14.83
CA LEU A 616 -32.22 0.24 -14.99
C LEU A 616 -32.00 -1.26 -15.20
N LEU A 617 -32.73 -2.10 -14.47
CA LEU A 617 -32.70 -3.56 -14.66
C LEU A 617 -33.18 -3.94 -16.06
N SER A 618 -34.27 -3.39 -16.54
CA SER A 618 -34.78 -3.64 -17.89
C SER A 618 -33.80 -3.19 -18.98
N LEU A 619 -33.12 -2.07 -18.75
CA LEU A 619 -32.08 -1.56 -19.66
C LEU A 619 -30.86 -2.50 -19.71
N TYR A 620 -30.41 -3.00 -18.55
CA TYR A 620 -29.28 -3.93 -18.48
C TYR A 620 -29.66 -5.31 -19.07
N GLU A 621 -30.88 -5.78 -18.84
CA GLU A 621 -31.38 -7.01 -19.47
C GLU A 621 -31.48 -6.87 -21.00
N GLU A 622 -31.88 -5.69 -21.50
CA GLU A 622 -31.85 -5.42 -22.95
C GLU A 622 -30.43 -5.56 -23.51
N ILE A 623 -29.43 -4.95 -22.86
CA ILE A 623 -28.04 -5.00 -23.29
C ILE A 623 -27.58 -6.47 -23.37
N VAL A 624 -27.66 -7.21 -22.28
CA VAL A 624 -27.14 -8.58 -22.20
C VAL A 624 -27.92 -9.61 -23.00
N SER A 625 -29.16 -9.30 -23.40
CA SER A 625 -30.00 -10.17 -24.23
C SER A 625 -29.82 -9.93 -25.72
N ARG A 626 -29.53 -8.70 -26.13
CA ARG A 626 -29.40 -8.32 -27.55
C ARG A 626 -27.99 -8.40 -28.05
N TYR A 627 -27.02 -8.21 -27.18
CA TYR A 627 -25.59 -8.17 -27.54
C TYR A 627 -24.82 -9.25 -26.78
N ASP A 628 -23.88 -9.88 -27.47
CA ASP A 628 -23.00 -10.88 -26.85
C ASP A 628 -21.86 -10.23 -26.08
N VAL A 629 -22.22 -9.34 -25.13
CA VAL A 629 -21.25 -8.71 -24.23
C VAL A 629 -20.73 -9.73 -23.23
N ASP A 630 -19.43 -9.70 -22.93
CA ASP A 630 -18.76 -10.61 -21.99
C ASP A 630 -19.03 -10.23 -20.53
N GLY A 631 -19.34 -8.97 -20.30
CA GLY A 631 -19.62 -8.45 -18.97
C GLY A 631 -20.42 -7.15 -18.98
N LEU A 632 -20.80 -6.72 -17.77
CA LEU A 632 -21.39 -5.42 -17.51
C LEU A 632 -20.63 -4.72 -16.39
N GLN A 633 -20.22 -3.46 -16.62
CA GLN A 633 -19.54 -2.64 -15.62
C GLN A 633 -20.46 -1.54 -15.10
N LEU A 634 -20.72 -1.57 -13.79
CA LEU A 634 -21.48 -0.54 -13.09
C LEU A 634 -20.56 0.62 -12.70
N ASP A 635 -20.81 1.80 -13.24
CA ASP A 635 -20.22 3.06 -12.81
C ASP A 635 -21.29 4.00 -12.27
N TYR A 636 -20.91 5.03 -11.52
CA TYR A 636 -21.86 5.88 -10.78
C TYR A 636 -22.87 5.08 -9.95
N ILE A 637 -22.48 3.89 -9.51
CA ILE A 637 -23.22 3.03 -8.58
C ILE A 637 -23.05 3.56 -7.15
N ARG A 638 -23.56 4.77 -6.94
CA ARG A 638 -23.41 5.59 -5.73
C ARG A 638 -24.31 6.80 -5.76
N TYR A 639 -24.40 7.47 -4.61
CA TYR A 639 -24.91 8.84 -4.55
C TYR A 639 -23.83 9.84 -5.04
N PRO A 640 -24.18 11.09 -5.40
CA PRO A 640 -23.22 12.14 -5.63
C PRO A 640 -22.39 12.42 -4.38
N PHE A 641 -21.24 13.07 -4.52
CA PHE A 641 -20.40 13.45 -3.39
C PHE A 641 -21.16 14.35 -2.41
N GLN A 642 -21.05 14.04 -1.14
CA GLN A 642 -21.67 14.74 -0.03
C GLN A 642 -20.62 15.27 0.94
N ASP A 643 -20.94 16.38 1.56
CA ASP A 643 -20.19 17.00 2.64
C ASP A 643 -21.16 17.51 3.69
N PRO A 644 -21.55 16.68 4.66
CA PRO A 644 -22.49 17.08 5.71
C PRO A 644 -21.99 18.26 6.56
N ALA A 645 -20.68 18.39 6.73
CA ALA A 645 -20.09 19.50 7.49
C ALA A 645 -20.30 20.84 6.79
N ALA A 646 -20.26 20.88 5.45
CA ALA A 646 -20.59 22.05 4.62
C ALA A 646 -22.08 22.13 4.24
N ASN A 647 -22.94 21.32 4.86
CA ASN A 647 -24.38 21.25 4.57
C ASN A 647 -24.66 20.96 3.07
N ARG A 648 -23.84 20.12 2.45
CA ARG A 648 -24.03 19.61 1.08
C ARG A 648 -24.42 18.15 1.15
N ILE A 649 -25.71 17.89 1.22
CA ILE A 649 -26.29 16.58 1.47
C ILE A 649 -27.24 16.24 0.32
N TYR A 650 -27.28 14.97 -0.09
CA TYR A 650 -28.09 14.49 -1.21
C TYR A 650 -28.82 13.19 -0.87
N GLY A 651 -29.87 12.85 -1.66
CA GLY A 651 -30.64 11.62 -1.53
C GLY A 651 -32.08 11.86 -1.05
N TYR A 652 -32.57 13.09 -1.13
CA TYR A 652 -33.90 13.50 -0.70
C TYR A 652 -34.92 13.38 -1.83
N GLY A 653 -34.84 12.36 -2.68
CA GLY A 653 -35.86 12.01 -3.64
C GLY A 653 -37.18 11.67 -2.95
N LYS A 654 -38.28 11.85 -3.67
CA LYS A 654 -39.64 11.62 -3.15
C LYS A 654 -39.77 10.23 -2.52
N ALA A 655 -39.39 9.18 -3.26
CA ALA A 655 -39.48 7.80 -2.78
C ALA A 655 -38.58 7.53 -1.57
N ALA A 656 -37.35 8.09 -1.55
CA ALA A 656 -36.45 7.95 -0.41
C ALA A 656 -37.01 8.57 0.86
N ARG A 657 -37.63 9.76 0.75
CA ARG A 657 -38.25 10.46 1.89
C ARG A 657 -39.42 9.71 2.45
N GLU A 658 -40.35 9.27 1.58
CA GLU A 658 -41.56 8.52 1.97
C GLU A 658 -41.21 7.19 2.65
N GLN A 659 -40.29 6.40 2.07
CA GLN A 659 -39.87 5.11 2.64
C GLN A 659 -39.15 5.30 3.98
N PHE A 660 -38.27 6.29 4.08
CA PHE A 660 -37.56 6.51 5.34
C PHE A 660 -38.50 7.02 6.45
N GLN A 661 -39.46 7.88 6.11
CA GLN A 661 -40.48 8.35 7.05
C GLN A 661 -41.34 7.20 7.60
N GLN A 662 -41.64 6.20 6.77
CA GLN A 662 -42.33 5.00 7.22
C GLN A 662 -41.52 4.17 8.22
N ILE A 663 -40.19 4.10 8.02
CA ILE A 663 -39.25 3.31 8.85
C ILE A 663 -38.88 4.04 10.14
N ALA A 664 -38.64 5.34 10.06
CA ALA A 664 -38.02 6.14 11.16
C ALA A 664 -39.03 7.09 11.85
N GLY A 665 -40.28 7.22 11.31
CA GLY A 665 -41.27 8.13 11.85
C GLY A 665 -41.04 9.62 11.56
N VAL A 666 -39.96 9.96 10.83
CA VAL A 666 -39.56 11.34 10.54
C VAL A 666 -39.06 11.50 9.11
N ASP A 667 -39.48 12.61 8.45
CA ASP A 667 -38.99 12.96 7.13
C ASP A 667 -37.47 13.32 7.22
N PRO A 668 -36.60 12.69 6.44
CA PRO A 668 -35.15 12.89 6.53
C PRO A 668 -34.70 14.34 6.27
N VAL A 669 -35.49 15.15 5.58
CA VAL A 669 -35.21 16.60 5.41
C VAL A 669 -35.15 17.35 6.76
N ARG A 670 -35.85 16.86 7.77
CA ARG A 670 -35.86 17.43 9.12
C ARG A 670 -34.73 16.95 10.01
N ILE A 671 -33.93 15.99 9.56
CA ILE A 671 -32.83 15.39 10.34
C ILE A 671 -31.55 16.21 10.18
N SER A 672 -30.97 16.63 11.29
CA SER A 672 -29.65 17.27 11.30
C SER A 672 -28.54 16.22 11.44
N PRO A 673 -27.36 16.40 10.80
CA PRO A 673 -26.17 15.60 11.06
C PRO A 673 -25.74 15.55 12.55
N ARG A 674 -26.20 16.50 13.36
CA ARG A 674 -25.97 16.52 14.82
C ARG A 674 -26.82 15.49 15.58
N GLU A 675 -27.91 15.04 15.01
CA GLU A 675 -28.78 13.99 15.55
C GLU A 675 -28.23 12.62 15.15
N ARG A 676 -27.10 12.25 15.75
CA ARG A 676 -26.24 11.15 15.34
C ARG A 676 -26.97 9.83 15.03
N GLN A 677 -27.92 9.41 15.86
CA GLN A 677 -28.65 8.15 15.67
C GLN A 677 -29.56 8.17 14.44
N LEU A 678 -30.33 9.23 14.25
CA LEU A 678 -31.21 9.39 13.08
C LEU A 678 -30.39 9.60 11.81
N TRP A 679 -29.29 10.36 11.90
CA TRP A 679 -28.36 10.57 10.78
C TRP A 679 -27.69 9.28 10.34
N GLN A 680 -27.29 8.44 11.29
CA GLN A 680 -26.73 7.12 10.99
C GLN A 680 -27.77 6.24 10.30
N LYS A 681 -29.01 6.14 10.84
CA LYS A 681 -30.09 5.40 10.19
C LYS A 681 -30.37 5.89 8.77
N TRP A 682 -30.34 7.22 8.53
CA TRP A 682 -30.53 7.78 7.20
C TRP A 682 -29.37 7.40 6.24
N THR A 683 -28.14 7.40 6.73
CA THR A 683 -26.97 6.98 5.94
C THR A 683 -27.03 5.49 5.63
N GLU A 684 -27.35 4.66 6.60
CA GLU A 684 -27.54 3.21 6.44
C GLU A 684 -28.68 2.90 5.44
N PHE A 685 -29.83 3.58 5.57
CA PHE A 685 -30.94 3.44 4.62
C PHE A 685 -30.50 3.70 3.18
N ARG A 686 -29.82 4.82 2.92
CA ARG A 686 -29.33 5.17 1.57
C ARG A 686 -28.30 4.17 1.06
N THR A 687 -27.37 3.74 1.91
CA THR A 687 -26.36 2.72 1.57
C THR A 687 -27.03 1.41 1.17
N LEU A 688 -28.04 0.99 1.94
CA LEU A 688 -28.79 -0.24 1.68
C LEU A 688 -29.55 -0.21 0.34
N GLN A 689 -30.01 0.98 -0.12
CA GLN A 689 -30.66 1.09 -1.45
C GLN A 689 -29.69 0.72 -2.57
N ILE A 690 -28.42 1.16 -2.48
CA ILE A 690 -27.36 0.79 -3.44
C ILE A 690 -27.03 -0.70 -3.33
N ASP A 691 -26.82 -1.22 -2.11
CA ASP A 691 -26.43 -2.61 -1.88
C ASP A 691 -27.49 -3.59 -2.41
N ASN A 692 -28.79 -3.28 -2.16
CA ASN A 692 -29.90 -4.07 -2.65
C ASN A 692 -30.01 -4.01 -4.18
N PHE A 693 -29.78 -2.85 -4.78
CA PHE A 693 -29.82 -2.73 -6.24
C PHE A 693 -28.70 -3.55 -6.89
N VAL A 694 -27.47 -3.50 -6.37
CA VAL A 694 -26.34 -4.33 -6.86
C VAL A 694 -26.68 -5.82 -6.76
N ALA A 695 -27.26 -6.27 -5.64
CA ALA A 695 -27.69 -7.65 -5.46
C ALA A 695 -28.78 -8.06 -6.49
N GLN A 696 -29.77 -7.17 -6.74
CA GLN A 696 -30.80 -7.41 -7.75
C GLN A 696 -30.19 -7.52 -9.16
N VAL A 697 -29.29 -6.62 -9.54
CA VAL A 697 -28.56 -6.69 -10.83
C VAL A 697 -27.84 -8.03 -10.96
N SER A 698 -27.08 -8.41 -9.93
CA SER A 698 -26.34 -9.68 -9.91
C SER A 698 -27.28 -10.88 -10.11
N GLN A 699 -28.34 -10.96 -9.31
CA GLN A 699 -29.27 -12.08 -9.36
C GLN A 699 -30.00 -12.19 -10.72
N GLN A 700 -30.51 -11.06 -11.23
CA GLN A 700 -31.31 -11.07 -12.47
C GLN A 700 -30.46 -11.32 -13.70
N LEU A 701 -29.30 -10.66 -13.82
CA LEU A 701 -28.45 -10.81 -15.00
C LEU A 701 -27.78 -12.18 -15.06
N ARG A 702 -27.35 -12.74 -13.94
CA ARG A 702 -26.77 -14.10 -13.89
C ARG A 702 -27.81 -15.18 -14.18
N LYS A 703 -29.06 -14.99 -13.76
CA LYS A 703 -30.15 -15.87 -14.15
C LYS A 703 -30.33 -15.90 -15.68
N LYS A 704 -30.11 -14.77 -16.35
CA LYS A 704 -30.23 -14.64 -17.80
C LYS A 704 -28.97 -15.14 -18.55
N ARG A 705 -27.79 -14.80 -18.02
CA ARG A 705 -26.46 -15.19 -18.57
C ARG A 705 -25.54 -15.59 -17.42
N PRO A 706 -25.47 -16.87 -17.08
CA PRO A 706 -24.67 -17.37 -15.94
C PRO A 706 -23.19 -17.00 -16.01
N ASN A 707 -22.61 -16.91 -17.21
CA ASN A 707 -21.19 -16.61 -17.44
C ASN A 707 -20.90 -15.10 -17.59
N LEU A 708 -21.90 -14.23 -17.37
CA LEU A 708 -21.71 -12.77 -17.44
C LEU A 708 -20.82 -12.29 -16.31
N ILE A 709 -19.78 -11.54 -16.64
CA ILE A 709 -18.90 -10.92 -15.66
C ILE A 709 -19.50 -9.59 -15.20
N LEU A 710 -19.71 -9.45 -13.90
CA LEU A 710 -20.14 -8.19 -13.30
C LEU A 710 -18.97 -7.47 -12.66
N SER A 711 -18.74 -6.22 -13.05
CA SER A 711 -17.71 -5.37 -12.50
C SER A 711 -18.28 -4.04 -12.00
N ALA A 712 -17.57 -3.40 -11.06
CA ALA A 712 -17.96 -2.10 -10.54
C ALA A 712 -16.78 -1.15 -10.45
N ALA A 713 -16.91 0.05 -11.03
CA ALA A 713 -15.98 1.16 -10.81
C ALA A 713 -16.30 1.81 -9.46
N VAL A 714 -15.31 1.83 -8.56
CA VAL A 714 -15.50 2.24 -7.16
C VAL A 714 -14.45 3.26 -6.72
N PHE A 715 -14.77 4.05 -5.69
CA PHE A 715 -13.82 4.97 -5.11
C PHE A 715 -12.84 4.25 -4.15
N PRO A 716 -11.54 4.59 -4.19
CA PRO A 716 -10.51 3.97 -3.36
C PRO A 716 -10.43 4.55 -1.93
N LEU A 717 -11.46 5.26 -1.49
CA LEU A 717 -11.52 5.86 -0.16
C LEU A 717 -11.68 4.80 0.94
N PRO A 718 -11.24 5.07 2.19
CA PRO A 718 -11.55 4.22 3.34
C PRO A 718 -13.06 3.96 3.46
N GLU A 719 -13.44 2.77 3.92
CA GLU A 719 -14.84 2.32 3.95
C GLU A 719 -15.79 3.31 4.64
N GLN A 720 -15.43 3.77 5.84
CA GLN A 720 -16.27 4.72 6.58
C GLN A 720 -16.46 6.05 5.86
N GLU A 721 -15.37 6.61 5.32
CA GLU A 721 -15.40 7.86 4.57
C GLU A 721 -16.24 7.72 3.31
N ARG A 722 -16.11 6.61 2.59
CA ARG A 722 -16.86 6.33 1.37
C ARG A 722 -18.35 6.14 1.64
N ILE A 723 -18.72 5.44 2.73
CA ILE A 723 -20.12 5.31 3.17
C ILE A 723 -20.70 6.67 3.51
N GLN A 724 -19.97 7.53 4.20
CA GLN A 724 -20.43 8.87 4.58
C GLN A 724 -20.60 9.80 3.36
N LYS A 725 -19.65 9.75 2.42
CA LYS A 725 -19.61 10.70 1.30
C LYS A 725 -20.35 10.23 0.04
N LEU A 726 -20.51 8.92 -0.15
CA LEU A 726 -20.97 8.33 -1.42
C LEU A 726 -22.00 7.23 -1.25
N GLN A 727 -22.20 6.70 -0.05
CA GLN A 727 -23.01 5.51 0.25
C GLN A 727 -22.62 4.30 -0.64
N GLN A 728 -21.34 4.15 -0.94
CA GLN A 728 -20.78 3.08 -1.77
C GLN A 728 -20.07 2.03 -0.90
N HIS A 729 -20.71 0.87 -0.72
CA HIS A 729 -20.30 -0.19 0.22
C HIS A 729 -19.83 -1.44 -0.55
N TRP A 730 -18.84 -1.29 -1.44
CA TRP A 730 -18.41 -2.34 -2.36
C TRP A 730 -17.79 -3.57 -1.67
N GLU A 731 -17.33 -3.49 -0.42
CA GLU A 731 -16.89 -4.66 0.35
C GLU A 731 -18.03 -5.65 0.62
N VAL A 732 -19.24 -5.17 0.82
CA VAL A 732 -20.42 -6.03 0.97
C VAL A 732 -20.72 -6.74 -0.33
N TRP A 733 -20.68 -6.04 -1.46
CA TRP A 733 -20.92 -6.62 -2.78
C TRP A 733 -19.91 -7.71 -3.10
N ALA A 734 -18.63 -7.45 -2.76
CA ALA A 734 -17.54 -8.40 -2.93
C ALA A 734 -17.70 -9.65 -2.04
N ARG A 735 -18.05 -9.47 -0.75
CA ARG A 735 -18.26 -10.59 0.18
C ARG A 735 -19.44 -11.48 -0.21
N ARG A 736 -20.51 -10.89 -0.72
CA ARG A 736 -21.67 -11.64 -1.22
C ARG A 736 -21.42 -12.34 -2.55
N GLY A 737 -20.35 -11.95 -3.27
CA GLY A 737 -20.10 -12.42 -4.62
C GLY A 737 -21.02 -11.77 -5.67
N ASP A 738 -21.68 -10.65 -5.34
CA ASP A 738 -22.55 -9.91 -6.27
C ASP A 738 -21.73 -9.35 -7.45
N ILE A 739 -20.47 -8.99 -7.23
CA ILE A 739 -19.56 -8.42 -8.21
C ILE A 739 -18.34 -9.32 -8.36
N ASP A 740 -17.90 -9.59 -9.60
CA ASP A 740 -16.72 -10.40 -9.93
C ASP A 740 -15.44 -9.58 -9.86
N LEU A 741 -15.46 -8.38 -10.46
CA LEU A 741 -14.30 -7.49 -10.55
C LEU A 741 -14.60 -6.16 -9.84
N ILE A 742 -13.88 -5.90 -8.78
CA ILE A 742 -13.87 -4.57 -8.13
C ILE A 742 -12.77 -3.74 -8.79
N VAL A 743 -13.13 -2.59 -9.34
CA VAL A 743 -12.24 -1.72 -10.10
C VAL A 743 -12.09 -0.38 -9.37
N PRO A 744 -11.18 -0.27 -8.37
CA PRO A 744 -10.95 0.98 -7.65
C PRO A 744 -10.33 2.03 -8.58
N MET A 745 -10.92 3.20 -8.68
CA MET A 745 -10.43 4.34 -9.46
C MET A 745 -9.24 5.00 -8.76
N THR A 746 -8.11 4.32 -8.72
CA THR A 746 -6.89 4.73 -8.01
C THR A 746 -6.10 5.76 -8.85
N TYR A 747 -6.74 6.89 -9.15
CA TYR A 747 -6.24 7.88 -10.10
C TYR A 747 -5.23 8.83 -9.46
N ALA A 748 -3.96 8.67 -9.79
CA ALA A 748 -2.86 9.48 -9.28
C ALA A 748 -1.89 9.92 -10.38
N GLN A 749 -1.28 11.07 -10.22
CA GLN A 749 -0.30 11.63 -11.16
C GLN A 749 1.11 11.06 -10.96
N ASP A 750 1.36 10.38 -9.84
CA ASP A 750 2.62 9.75 -9.49
C ASP A 750 2.38 8.43 -8.72
N THR A 751 3.37 7.55 -8.72
CA THR A 751 3.28 6.24 -8.09
C THR A 751 3.12 6.29 -6.57
N PRO A 752 3.77 7.20 -5.83
CA PRO A 752 3.56 7.33 -4.39
C PRO A 752 2.12 7.70 -3.99
N ARG A 753 1.50 8.64 -4.70
CA ARG A 753 0.08 8.94 -4.49
C ARG A 753 -0.80 7.76 -4.83
N PHE A 754 -0.45 7.04 -5.90
CA PHE A 754 -1.14 5.81 -6.27
C PHE A 754 -1.08 4.80 -5.13
N GLU A 755 0.11 4.55 -4.56
CA GLU A 755 0.31 3.61 -3.45
C GLU A 755 -0.52 4.00 -2.21
N ARG A 756 -0.60 5.29 -1.88
CA ARG A 756 -1.47 5.78 -0.78
C ARG A 756 -2.95 5.53 -1.03
N LEU A 757 -3.43 5.87 -2.21
CA LEU A 757 -4.83 5.61 -2.59
C LEU A 757 -5.14 4.11 -2.65
N ALA A 758 -4.13 3.28 -2.80
CA ALA A 758 -4.26 1.83 -2.81
C ALA A 758 -4.40 1.22 -1.40
N GLN A 759 -3.89 1.87 -0.36
CA GLN A 759 -3.86 1.32 1.01
C GLN A 759 -5.24 0.84 1.52
N PRO A 760 -6.36 1.58 1.37
CA PRO A 760 -7.66 1.12 1.84
C PRO A 760 -8.06 -0.24 1.25
N TRP A 761 -7.95 -0.41 -0.06
CA TRP A 761 -8.35 -1.67 -0.71
C TRP A 761 -7.29 -2.78 -0.58
N ILE A 762 -6.00 -2.46 -0.41
CA ILE A 762 -4.97 -3.46 -0.04
C ILE A 762 -5.31 -4.05 1.33
N THR A 763 -5.60 -3.20 2.32
CA THR A 763 -5.96 -3.63 3.68
C THR A 763 -7.22 -4.48 3.69
N SER A 764 -8.26 -4.06 2.95
CA SER A 764 -9.53 -4.81 2.84
C SER A 764 -9.42 -6.06 1.99
N SER A 765 -8.34 -6.25 1.22
CA SER A 765 -8.24 -7.29 0.19
C SER A 765 -8.42 -8.72 0.69
N THR A 766 -8.08 -9.01 1.94
CA THR A 766 -8.30 -10.33 2.57
C THR A 766 -9.77 -10.59 2.94
N GLN A 767 -10.59 -9.54 3.02
CA GLN A 767 -11.99 -9.59 3.44
C GLN A 767 -12.97 -9.56 2.26
N LEU A 768 -12.48 -9.48 1.02
CA LEU A 768 -13.30 -9.33 -0.20
C LEU A 768 -13.93 -10.63 -0.72
N GLY A 769 -13.93 -11.70 0.07
CA GLY A 769 -14.48 -12.97 -0.39
C GLY A 769 -13.75 -13.50 -1.62
N SER A 770 -14.53 -13.79 -2.68
CA SER A 770 -14.02 -14.33 -3.95
C SER A 770 -13.85 -13.28 -5.05
N SER A 771 -14.18 -12.01 -4.84
CA SER A 771 -14.05 -10.99 -5.89
C SER A 771 -12.58 -10.65 -6.17
N LEU A 772 -12.29 -10.30 -7.42
CA LEU A 772 -10.95 -9.96 -7.90
C LEU A 772 -10.78 -8.43 -7.97
N LEU A 773 -9.57 -7.94 -7.66
CA LEU A 773 -9.23 -6.52 -7.74
C LEU A 773 -8.51 -6.20 -9.05
N VAL A 774 -8.98 -5.15 -9.74
CA VAL A 774 -8.43 -4.63 -11.01
C VAL A 774 -8.32 -3.11 -10.92
N PRO A 775 -7.32 -2.56 -10.21
CA PRO A 775 -7.25 -1.12 -9.95
C PRO A 775 -7.07 -0.28 -11.21
N GLY A 776 -7.74 0.88 -11.23
CA GLY A 776 -7.68 1.83 -12.33
C GLY A 776 -6.49 2.78 -12.25
N ILE A 777 -5.83 3.02 -13.37
CA ILE A 777 -4.77 4.00 -13.58
C ILE A 777 -5.29 5.08 -14.52
N ARG A 778 -5.10 6.35 -14.16
CA ARG A 778 -5.47 7.47 -15.04
C ARG A 778 -4.28 7.87 -15.93
N LEU A 779 -4.46 7.79 -17.25
CA LEU A 779 -3.40 8.09 -18.21
C LEU A 779 -3.22 9.60 -18.48
N LEU A 780 -4.27 10.40 -18.28
CA LEU A 780 -4.21 11.85 -18.52
C LEU A 780 -3.08 12.50 -17.71
N SER A 781 -2.19 13.21 -18.39
CA SER A 781 -1.02 13.91 -17.82
C SER A 781 0.02 12.97 -17.18
N LEU A 782 -0.06 11.66 -17.41
CA LEU A 782 0.91 10.70 -16.92
C LEU A 782 1.95 10.38 -18.00
N GLN A 783 3.24 10.50 -17.67
CA GLN A 783 4.33 10.11 -18.57
C GLN A 783 4.30 8.61 -18.84
N THR A 784 4.75 8.17 -20.01
CA THR A 784 4.77 6.76 -20.40
C THR A 784 5.49 5.87 -19.38
N VAL A 785 6.66 6.28 -18.90
CA VAL A 785 7.40 5.54 -17.89
C VAL A 785 6.72 5.58 -16.52
N GLY A 786 6.04 6.68 -16.18
CA GLY A 786 5.24 6.79 -14.96
C GLY A 786 4.02 5.86 -14.97
N ALA A 787 3.35 5.71 -16.14
CA ALA A 787 2.29 4.72 -16.30
C ALA A 787 2.81 3.29 -16.10
N PHE A 788 3.98 2.99 -16.67
CA PHE A 788 4.61 1.69 -16.50
C PHE A 788 5.03 1.43 -15.05
N ASP A 789 5.56 2.43 -14.35
CA ASP A 789 5.92 2.35 -12.92
C ASP A 789 4.70 2.03 -12.04
N GLN A 790 3.53 2.64 -12.32
CA GLN A 790 2.27 2.31 -11.64
C GLN A 790 1.79 0.89 -11.97
N ILE A 791 1.92 0.44 -13.22
CA ILE A 791 1.60 -0.94 -13.61
C ILE A 791 2.52 -1.93 -12.90
N GLN A 792 3.83 -1.64 -12.82
CA GLN A 792 4.77 -2.49 -12.09
C GLN A 792 4.42 -2.57 -10.60
N LEU A 793 4.06 -1.45 -9.98
CA LEU A 793 3.55 -1.47 -8.60
C LEU A 793 2.35 -2.41 -8.47
N LEU A 794 1.39 -2.36 -9.40
CA LEU A 794 0.22 -3.27 -9.36
C LEU A 794 0.61 -4.74 -9.55
N ARG A 795 1.60 -5.06 -10.39
CA ARG A 795 2.14 -6.42 -10.54
C ARG A 795 2.84 -6.92 -9.26
N ASP A 796 3.34 -6.00 -8.44
CA ASP A 796 3.96 -6.28 -7.15
C ASP A 796 2.94 -6.35 -5.98
N LEU A 797 1.70 -5.91 -6.20
CA LEU A 797 0.60 -5.95 -5.23
C LEU A 797 -0.30 -7.19 -5.43
N PRO A 798 -1.11 -7.60 -4.42
CA PRO A 798 -1.95 -8.80 -4.52
C PRO A 798 -3.24 -8.54 -5.33
N VAL A 799 -3.09 -8.12 -6.58
CA VAL A 799 -4.16 -7.85 -7.54
C VAL A 799 -4.02 -8.71 -8.79
N ILE A 800 -5.07 -8.76 -9.60
CA ILE A 800 -5.11 -9.67 -10.75
C ILE A 800 -4.86 -8.99 -12.10
N GLY A 801 -4.67 -7.70 -12.08
CA GLY A 801 -4.45 -6.90 -13.27
C GLY A 801 -4.72 -5.42 -13.00
N TYR A 802 -4.99 -4.67 -14.06
CA TYR A 802 -5.20 -3.23 -14.02
C TYR A 802 -6.21 -2.77 -15.08
N ALA A 803 -6.72 -1.54 -14.93
CA ALA A 803 -7.57 -0.90 -15.91
C ALA A 803 -7.07 0.53 -16.23
N LEU A 804 -7.00 0.90 -17.50
CA LEU A 804 -6.46 2.18 -17.96
C LEU A 804 -7.58 3.18 -18.28
N PHE A 805 -7.58 4.33 -17.66
CA PHE A 805 -8.53 5.40 -17.92
C PHE A 805 -7.84 6.59 -18.60
N ALA A 806 -8.04 6.88 -19.89
CA ALA A 806 -8.90 6.16 -20.81
C ALA A 806 -8.22 6.05 -22.18
N ALA A 807 -8.88 5.38 -23.14
CA ALA A 807 -8.39 5.14 -24.50
C ALA A 807 -7.98 6.43 -25.24
N GLU A 808 -8.68 7.56 -24.98
CA GLU A 808 -8.33 8.86 -25.53
C GLU A 808 -6.93 9.37 -25.18
N ASN A 809 -6.39 8.92 -24.04
CA ASN A 809 -5.06 9.28 -23.52
C ASN A 809 -4.00 8.20 -23.77
N PHE A 810 -4.34 7.16 -24.54
CA PHE A 810 -3.44 6.07 -24.86
C PHE A 810 -2.49 6.47 -25.98
N THR A 811 -1.27 6.94 -25.65
CA THR A 811 -0.29 7.49 -26.60
C THR A 811 0.39 6.43 -27.46
N ASN A 812 1.06 6.84 -28.55
CA ASN A 812 1.83 5.92 -29.40
C ASN A 812 3.04 5.32 -28.67
N ASP A 813 3.70 6.11 -27.79
CA ASP A 813 4.81 5.64 -26.99
C ASP A 813 4.36 4.56 -25.99
N LEU A 814 3.20 4.78 -25.36
CA LEU A 814 2.61 3.80 -24.46
C LEU A 814 2.21 2.51 -25.22
N ASN A 815 1.64 2.65 -26.43
CA ASN A 815 1.35 1.52 -27.30
C ASN A 815 2.60 0.70 -27.63
N LYS A 816 3.71 1.37 -27.99
CA LYS A 816 4.99 0.71 -28.28
C LYS A 816 5.53 -0.06 -27.07
N VAL A 817 5.53 0.57 -25.90
CA VAL A 817 5.96 -0.10 -24.65
C VAL A 817 5.08 -1.33 -24.35
N PHE A 818 3.77 -1.21 -24.48
CA PHE A 818 2.85 -2.31 -24.20
C PHE A 818 2.95 -3.43 -25.23
N SER A 819 3.14 -3.11 -26.51
CA SER A 819 3.37 -4.13 -27.55
C SER A 819 4.61 -4.96 -27.24
N ASN A 820 5.67 -4.36 -26.73
CA ASN A 820 6.90 -5.06 -26.36
C ASN A 820 6.77 -5.87 -25.07
N THR A 821 6.07 -5.32 -24.06
CA THR A 821 6.09 -5.91 -22.69
C THR A 821 4.95 -6.89 -22.46
N GLN A 822 3.87 -6.81 -23.22
CA GLN A 822 2.65 -7.59 -23.01
C GLN A 822 1.86 -7.89 -24.28
N GLY A 823 2.24 -7.37 -25.45
CA GLY A 823 1.59 -7.64 -26.72
C GLY A 823 1.65 -9.11 -27.11
N ASN A 824 0.75 -9.53 -27.98
CA ASN A 824 0.70 -10.90 -28.49
C ASN A 824 1.88 -11.15 -29.44
N VAL A 825 2.88 -11.88 -28.98
CA VAL A 825 4.05 -12.26 -29.79
C VAL A 825 3.78 -13.48 -30.68
N GLN A 826 2.73 -14.27 -30.40
CA GLN A 826 2.34 -15.43 -31.22
C GLN A 826 0.84 -15.74 -31.12
N PRO A 827 0.17 -16.10 -32.25
CA PRO A 827 -1.25 -16.49 -32.26
C PRO A 827 -1.55 -17.84 -31.59
N ALA A 828 -0.53 -18.68 -31.31
CA ALA A 828 -0.70 -20.07 -30.95
C ALA A 828 -0.97 -20.37 -29.47
N GLN A 829 -0.68 -19.46 -28.57
CA GLN A 829 -0.98 -19.66 -27.13
C GLN A 829 -1.79 -18.48 -26.61
N LYS A 830 -3.11 -18.58 -26.63
CA LYS A 830 -3.99 -17.63 -25.94
C LYS A 830 -3.72 -17.74 -24.43
N GLU A 831 -3.10 -16.70 -23.89
CA GLU A 831 -2.90 -16.54 -22.46
C GLU A 831 -4.25 -16.66 -21.74
N PRO A 832 -4.37 -17.40 -20.62
CA PRO A 832 -5.63 -17.54 -19.92
C PRO A 832 -6.05 -16.21 -19.30
N ILE A 833 -7.28 -15.76 -19.57
CA ILE A 833 -7.86 -14.59 -18.88
C ILE A 833 -8.23 -15.03 -17.46
N PRO A 834 -7.74 -14.34 -16.42
CA PRO A 834 -7.82 -14.80 -15.04
C PRO A 834 -9.22 -15.14 -14.54
N HIS A 835 -10.21 -14.30 -14.84
CA HIS A 835 -11.58 -14.54 -14.39
C HIS A 835 -12.33 -15.60 -15.23
N ARG A 836 -11.81 -15.97 -16.42
CA ARG A 836 -12.37 -17.07 -17.21
C ARG A 836 -11.71 -18.41 -16.89
N LYS A 837 -10.40 -18.40 -16.63
CA LYS A 837 -9.60 -19.60 -16.40
C LYS A 837 -8.76 -19.47 -15.11
N PRO A 838 -9.39 -19.29 -13.94
CA PRO A 838 -8.69 -18.97 -12.70
C PRO A 838 -7.68 -20.02 -12.26
N PHE A 839 -7.99 -21.32 -12.40
CA PHE A 839 -7.09 -22.40 -11.99
C PHE A 839 -5.87 -22.53 -12.93
N GLN A 840 -6.09 -22.36 -14.24
CA GLN A 840 -4.98 -22.34 -15.20
C GLN A 840 -4.09 -21.11 -14.97
N THR A 841 -4.68 -19.94 -14.73
CA THR A 841 -3.95 -18.73 -14.40
C THR A 841 -3.13 -18.92 -13.12
N ALA A 842 -3.69 -19.53 -12.09
CA ALA A 842 -3.00 -19.81 -10.84
C ALA A 842 -1.75 -20.69 -11.06
N ALA A 843 -1.88 -21.77 -11.87
CA ALA A 843 -0.77 -22.66 -12.19
C ALA A 843 0.35 -21.90 -12.96
N VAL A 844 0.01 -21.21 -14.06
CA VAL A 844 0.99 -20.46 -14.86
C VAL A 844 1.71 -19.38 -14.03
N ARG A 845 0.97 -18.61 -13.19
CA ARG A 845 1.58 -17.61 -12.32
C ARG A 845 2.49 -18.21 -11.26
N TYR A 846 2.16 -19.41 -10.77
CA TYR A 846 3.00 -20.12 -9.81
C TYR A 846 4.31 -20.60 -10.44
N THR A 847 4.25 -21.19 -11.64
CA THR A 847 5.46 -21.59 -12.39
C THR A 847 6.37 -20.40 -12.68
N ALA A 848 5.80 -19.23 -13.07
CA ALA A 848 6.58 -18.02 -13.25
C ALA A 848 7.27 -17.55 -11.95
N LEU A 849 6.58 -17.66 -10.81
CA LEU A 849 7.15 -17.33 -9.50
C LEU A 849 8.29 -18.29 -9.10
N GLN A 850 8.17 -19.59 -9.38
CA GLN A 850 9.25 -20.55 -9.15
C GLN A 850 10.48 -20.23 -10.02
N SER A 851 10.27 -19.82 -11.28
CA SER A 851 11.36 -19.39 -12.16
C SER A 851 12.11 -18.19 -11.59
N GLU A 852 11.40 -17.23 -10.97
CA GLU A 852 12.04 -16.11 -10.28
C GLU A 852 12.87 -16.57 -9.06
N TRP A 853 12.36 -17.49 -8.24
CA TRP A 853 13.11 -18.04 -7.11
C TRP A 853 14.35 -18.79 -7.57
N LYS A 854 14.23 -19.63 -8.61
CA LYS A 854 15.36 -20.36 -9.22
C LYS A 854 16.43 -19.38 -9.69
N LEU A 855 16.04 -18.36 -10.46
CA LEU A 855 16.97 -17.35 -10.96
C LEU A 855 17.62 -16.54 -9.82
N ALA A 856 16.86 -16.19 -8.79
CA ALA A 856 17.39 -15.49 -7.63
C ALA A 856 18.38 -16.35 -6.83
N LEU A 857 18.16 -17.65 -6.69
CA LEU A 857 19.10 -18.60 -6.09
C LEU A 857 20.40 -18.72 -6.92
N GLN A 858 20.28 -18.89 -8.23
CA GLN A 858 21.42 -18.99 -9.16
C GLN A 858 22.33 -17.76 -9.13
N ASN A 859 21.74 -16.58 -8.95
CA ASN A 859 22.45 -15.30 -8.90
C ASN A 859 22.86 -14.88 -7.48
N ASN A 860 22.77 -15.77 -6.49
CA ASN A 860 23.04 -15.46 -5.07
C ASN A 860 22.22 -14.27 -4.52
N LYS A 861 21.06 -13.97 -5.13
CA LYS A 861 20.13 -12.90 -4.71
C LYS A 861 19.00 -13.40 -3.82
N LEU A 862 18.99 -14.69 -3.50
CA LEU A 862 18.06 -15.31 -2.56
C LEU A 862 18.85 -16.11 -1.53
N ARG A 863 18.83 -15.66 -0.28
CA ARG A 863 19.53 -16.29 0.83
C ARG A 863 18.60 -17.14 1.66
N ILE A 864 18.70 -18.44 1.45
CA ILE A 864 18.05 -19.48 2.26
C ILE A 864 19.15 -20.38 2.83
N SER A 865 19.03 -20.82 4.09
CA SER A 865 20.00 -21.75 4.65
C SER A 865 19.96 -23.10 3.89
N SER A 866 21.10 -23.74 3.71
CA SER A 866 21.20 -25.04 3.00
C SER A 866 20.30 -26.11 3.61
N THR A 867 20.11 -26.10 4.94
CA THR A 867 19.25 -27.03 5.66
C THR A 867 17.77 -26.83 5.34
N THR A 868 17.34 -25.61 5.04
CA THR A 868 15.93 -25.30 4.71
C THR A 868 15.65 -25.32 3.21
N LEU A 869 16.65 -25.17 2.36
CA LEU A 869 16.49 -25.10 0.90
C LEU A 869 15.84 -26.37 0.33
N SER A 870 16.24 -27.55 0.80
CA SER A 870 15.65 -28.83 0.37
C SER A 870 14.15 -28.90 0.72
N THR A 871 13.77 -28.46 1.94
CA THR A 871 12.37 -28.44 2.37
C THR A 871 11.56 -27.40 1.58
N PHE A 872 12.14 -26.24 1.32
CA PHE A 872 11.52 -25.22 0.49
C PHE A 872 11.24 -25.71 -0.93
N ASN A 873 12.24 -26.32 -1.60
CA ASN A 873 12.09 -26.85 -2.95
C ASN A 873 11.03 -27.95 -3.00
N SER A 874 11.07 -28.92 -2.07
CA SER A 874 10.06 -29.99 -2.01
C SER A 874 8.64 -29.45 -1.81
N GLN A 875 8.45 -28.47 -0.96
CA GLN A 875 7.11 -27.87 -0.77
C GLN A 875 6.68 -27.03 -1.98
N ALA A 876 7.61 -26.37 -2.65
CA ALA A 876 7.32 -25.63 -3.88
C ALA A 876 6.84 -26.57 -5.00
N GLU A 877 7.49 -27.72 -5.18
CA GLU A 877 7.07 -28.77 -6.13
C GLU A 877 5.71 -29.36 -5.80
N VAL A 878 5.41 -29.61 -4.52
CA VAL A 878 4.08 -30.11 -4.11
C VAL A 878 2.98 -29.13 -4.48
N VAL A 879 3.19 -27.82 -4.31
CA VAL A 879 2.23 -26.80 -4.72
C VAL A 879 2.06 -26.76 -6.24
N GLU A 880 3.16 -26.82 -6.99
CA GLU A 880 3.13 -26.83 -8.45
C GLU A 880 2.31 -28.00 -9.00
N ASN A 881 2.61 -29.22 -8.54
CA ASN A 881 1.90 -30.43 -8.94
C ASN A 881 0.41 -30.35 -8.61
N ALA A 882 0.05 -29.85 -7.42
CA ALA A 882 -1.34 -29.71 -7.02
C ALA A 882 -2.10 -28.67 -7.87
N LEU A 883 -1.46 -27.55 -8.20
CA LEU A 883 -2.06 -26.53 -9.06
C LEU A 883 -2.21 -27.00 -10.51
N ASN A 884 -1.23 -27.72 -11.06
CA ASN A 884 -1.30 -28.29 -12.40
C ASN A 884 -2.39 -29.36 -12.52
N GLN A 885 -2.55 -30.24 -11.51
CA GLN A 885 -3.63 -31.21 -11.44
C GLN A 885 -5.01 -30.54 -11.37
N LEU A 886 -5.14 -29.46 -10.60
CA LEU A 886 -6.37 -28.68 -10.51
C LEU A 886 -6.67 -27.94 -11.83
N ALA A 887 -5.67 -27.36 -12.47
CA ALA A 887 -5.81 -26.65 -13.75
C ALA A 887 -6.25 -27.57 -14.89
N THR A 888 -5.77 -28.81 -14.93
CA THR A 888 -6.09 -29.81 -15.97
C THR A 888 -7.50 -30.38 -15.80
N ASN A 889 -7.92 -30.69 -14.58
CA ASN A 889 -9.21 -31.30 -14.29
C ASN A 889 -9.77 -30.74 -12.95
N PRO A 890 -10.46 -29.61 -13.01
CA PRO A 890 -10.99 -28.94 -11.83
C PRO A 890 -12.04 -29.77 -11.08
N ASN A 891 -11.81 -30.01 -9.79
CA ASN A 891 -12.80 -30.56 -8.86
C ASN A 891 -12.49 -30.17 -7.42
N GLN A 892 -13.46 -30.35 -6.51
CA GLN A 892 -13.37 -29.95 -5.12
C GLN A 892 -12.21 -30.61 -4.36
N THR A 893 -11.94 -31.89 -4.56
CA THR A 893 -10.84 -32.61 -3.90
C THR A 893 -9.49 -32.01 -4.28
N LYS A 894 -9.25 -31.78 -5.57
CA LYS A 894 -8.01 -31.17 -6.06
C LYS A 894 -7.86 -29.72 -5.60
N LEU A 895 -8.97 -28.96 -5.52
CA LEU A 895 -8.96 -27.61 -4.96
C LEU A 895 -8.53 -27.61 -3.50
N VAL A 896 -9.09 -28.50 -2.69
CA VAL A 896 -8.71 -28.63 -1.26
C VAL A 896 -7.24 -28.98 -1.15
N THR A 897 -6.72 -29.90 -1.97
CA THR A 897 -5.29 -30.27 -1.99
C THR A 897 -4.41 -29.09 -2.38
N ALA A 898 -4.75 -28.37 -3.45
CA ALA A 898 -3.99 -27.20 -3.92
C ALA A 898 -3.97 -26.07 -2.88
N ARG A 899 -5.12 -25.78 -2.26
CA ARG A 899 -5.20 -24.76 -1.20
C ARG A 899 -4.42 -25.17 0.06
N ALA A 900 -4.52 -26.43 0.48
CA ALA A 900 -3.80 -26.92 1.66
C ALA A 900 -2.27 -26.86 1.46
N SER A 901 -1.77 -27.26 0.28
CA SER A 901 -0.34 -27.19 -0.05
C SER A 901 0.14 -25.74 -0.14
N LEU A 902 -0.62 -24.85 -0.78
CA LEU A 902 -0.30 -23.43 -0.89
C LEU A 902 -0.26 -22.75 0.51
N LEU A 903 -1.26 -22.97 1.35
CA LEU A 903 -1.31 -22.44 2.71
C LEU A 903 -0.13 -22.93 3.58
N ARG A 904 0.26 -24.20 3.42
CA ARG A 904 1.44 -24.75 4.10
C ARG A 904 2.70 -24.02 3.68
N LEU A 905 2.91 -23.83 2.38
CA LEU A 905 4.05 -23.07 1.86
C LEU A 905 4.02 -21.62 2.36
N GLN A 906 2.88 -20.92 2.28
CA GLN A 906 2.73 -19.54 2.76
C GLN A 906 3.04 -19.40 4.26
N SER A 907 2.61 -20.36 5.10
CA SER A 907 2.83 -20.31 6.55
C SER A 907 4.32 -20.40 6.93
N GLN A 908 5.13 -21.07 6.13
CA GLN A 908 6.56 -21.22 6.33
C GLN A 908 7.39 -20.20 5.55
N PHE A 909 6.81 -19.60 4.50
CA PHE A 909 7.54 -18.76 3.55
C PHE A 909 8.31 -17.64 4.23
N ARG A 910 7.67 -16.90 5.14
CA ARG A 910 8.31 -15.80 5.85
C ARG A 910 9.47 -16.26 6.75
N VAL A 911 9.38 -17.45 7.32
CA VAL A 911 10.45 -18.03 8.14
C VAL A 911 11.66 -18.37 7.26
N TRP A 912 11.42 -19.02 6.12
CA TRP A 912 12.50 -19.36 5.18
C TRP A 912 13.15 -18.13 4.54
N MET A 913 12.35 -17.10 4.23
CA MET A 913 12.82 -15.85 3.61
C MET A 913 13.31 -14.82 4.62
N ARG A 914 13.48 -15.18 5.89
CA ARG A 914 13.77 -14.21 6.95
C ARG A 914 15.05 -13.41 6.70
N LEU A 915 16.15 -14.07 6.31
CA LEU A 915 17.40 -13.41 5.97
C LEU A 915 17.22 -12.48 4.75
N GLN A 916 16.58 -13.00 3.72
CA GLN A 916 16.29 -12.22 2.52
C GLN A 916 15.39 -11.01 2.79
N ALA A 917 14.40 -11.15 3.68
CA ALA A 917 13.50 -10.06 4.06
C ALA A 917 14.21 -8.91 4.79
N LEU A 918 15.33 -9.18 5.45
CA LEU A 918 16.15 -8.13 6.09
C LEU A 918 17.03 -7.40 5.08
N GLU A 919 17.49 -8.07 4.03
CA GLU A 919 18.29 -7.47 2.96
C GLU A 919 17.42 -6.77 1.92
N ASN A 920 16.41 -7.44 1.43
CA ASN A 920 15.49 -6.93 0.42
C ASN A 920 14.03 -7.21 0.80
N PRO A 921 13.46 -6.43 1.74
CA PRO A 921 12.09 -6.60 2.21
C PRO A 921 11.05 -6.38 1.10
N TYR A 922 11.37 -5.52 0.11
CA TYR A 922 10.48 -5.26 -1.01
C TYR A 922 10.25 -6.52 -1.83
N GLN A 923 11.31 -7.20 -2.26
CA GLN A 923 11.22 -8.39 -3.11
C GLN A 923 10.50 -9.56 -2.40
N VAL A 924 10.78 -9.78 -1.11
CA VAL A 924 10.09 -10.82 -0.34
C VAL A 924 8.60 -10.51 -0.23
N LYS A 925 8.25 -9.22 -0.01
CA LYS A 925 6.84 -8.80 0.03
C LYS A 925 6.14 -9.00 -1.32
N VAL A 926 6.82 -8.76 -2.42
CA VAL A 926 6.31 -9.04 -3.78
C VAL A 926 5.98 -10.53 -3.95
N TRP A 927 6.86 -11.42 -3.53
CA TRP A 927 6.60 -12.87 -3.60
C TRP A 927 5.43 -13.31 -2.71
N GLU A 928 5.34 -12.78 -1.48
CA GLU A 928 4.15 -13.00 -0.62
C GLU A 928 2.85 -12.54 -1.29
N ASN A 929 2.86 -11.37 -1.93
CA ASN A 929 1.70 -10.83 -2.63
C ASN A 929 1.31 -11.68 -3.84
N ARG A 930 2.28 -12.24 -4.57
CA ARG A 930 2.02 -13.16 -5.69
C ARG A 930 1.40 -14.47 -5.22
N LEU A 931 1.88 -15.04 -4.11
CA LEU A 931 1.26 -16.20 -3.47
C LEU A 931 -0.19 -15.90 -3.02
N ALA A 932 -0.42 -14.73 -2.43
CA ALA A 932 -1.76 -14.29 -2.05
C ALA A 932 -2.68 -14.10 -3.27
N THR A 933 -2.14 -13.67 -4.41
CA THR A 933 -2.90 -13.56 -5.66
C THR A 933 -3.34 -14.94 -6.17
N ILE A 934 -2.46 -15.94 -6.08
CA ILE A 934 -2.79 -17.33 -6.43
C ILE A 934 -3.93 -17.83 -5.54
N GLU A 935 -3.88 -17.61 -4.23
CA GLU A 935 -4.96 -17.99 -3.32
C GLU A 935 -6.31 -17.32 -3.69
N LYS A 936 -6.29 -16.02 -4.07
CA LYS A 936 -7.50 -15.32 -4.54
C LYS A 936 -8.07 -15.96 -5.80
N LEU A 937 -7.23 -16.35 -6.75
CA LEU A 937 -7.65 -17.08 -7.95
C LEU A 937 -8.31 -18.42 -7.61
N LEU A 938 -7.78 -19.16 -6.63
CA LEU A 938 -8.39 -20.42 -6.19
C LEU A 938 -9.77 -20.19 -5.55
N ARG A 939 -9.93 -19.17 -4.72
CA ARG A 939 -11.24 -18.80 -4.13
C ARG A 939 -12.24 -18.32 -5.18
N TYR A 940 -11.78 -17.54 -6.15
CA TYR A 940 -12.63 -17.10 -7.25
C TYR A 940 -13.08 -18.28 -8.12
N GLY A 941 -12.13 -19.17 -8.50
CA GLY A 941 -12.40 -20.37 -9.29
C GLY A 941 -13.34 -21.34 -8.58
N GLU A 942 -13.26 -21.48 -7.25
CA GLU A 942 -14.19 -22.28 -6.46
C GLU A 942 -15.64 -21.82 -6.70
N ARG A 943 -15.88 -20.51 -6.60
CA ARG A 943 -17.23 -19.95 -6.81
C ARG A 943 -17.73 -20.10 -8.23
N VAL A 944 -16.89 -19.79 -9.25
CA VAL A 944 -17.38 -19.67 -10.62
C VAL A 944 -17.27 -20.96 -11.45
N GLN A 945 -16.44 -21.94 -11.04
CA GLN A 945 -16.24 -23.18 -11.78
C GLN A 945 -16.72 -24.43 -11.03
N LEU A 946 -16.78 -24.43 -9.72
CA LEU A 946 -17.16 -25.59 -8.92
C LEU A 946 -18.51 -25.42 -8.23
N HIS A 947 -18.96 -24.17 -8.02
CA HIS A 947 -20.29 -23.82 -7.46
C HIS A 947 -20.88 -22.64 -8.25
N PRO A 948 -21.14 -22.82 -9.56
CA PRO A 948 -21.64 -21.77 -10.43
C PRO A 948 -23.08 -21.32 -10.07
#